data_c1fa255a1d7d65e8f695cf6b913d6ee7
#
_entry.id   c1fa255a1d7d65e8f695cf6b913d6ee7
#
_cell.length_a   1.000
_cell.length_b   1.000
_cell.length_c   1.000
_cell.angle_alpha   90.00
_cell.angle_beta   90.00
_cell.angle_gamma   90.00
#
_symmetry.space_group_name_H-M   'P 1'
#
loop_
_entity.id
_entity.type
_entity.pdbx_description
1 polymer ?
#
loop_
_entity_poly.entity_id
_entity_poly.type
_entity_poly.pdbx_seq_one_letter_code
_entity_poly.pdbx_strand_id
1 'polypeptide(L)'
;MLVVESRNPSRRSVYIWGLITALGVIAGYGAVLLANVRHFYTDDTESQYVPLWVMLGNRLRDGDLPVMVPEHWMAGNYAIEEAGLLNPPQLLIDLIAPSVDNLVLYATVVKLIFAIILGLGVYRICLVYGSRVQWAALAGVSIPFTGWLLFFDEASWMTAFTGTAWMVHAWASGVRYARGNGGPIPVFVYLYLAISVQYIFPAVEAGLMIGAVAIGELVYQRTWRPTLRLLFVSGLAALAGLATYLPSMLSAKVTWRGTAQINNDQFLTVPWSESLNASLPSTLPAFTSWWGYVQPMPVVYIAWFLIPALAFVDWNRARGAWRELTGIAVFALAALMWTAGPGTIGPLRWPARVLPMVALGLLLLVCVLLGRFATFKDWRARGIAAAVLIGLLWIRSFSADPHNWIAHVIAALALAALGAAVVWLAVRKSTTAAVALGIIAVFPIAYIQVERAQPTPMSWNLPSDRAAARAAFPEFAGTTLQLGDRALIPPGERTLDGAYGSLVFGNYAKDIERTYVSGYTPNGHYWFGDMLCMRWDTSVCPDAYRRAFAVEPSTGKTVVDLMNVDRVVLHRALYPDAATQPAPTGWKWVDYPGHEKYIAVLEREDGLISTRNGRISAVENATAVSTSESDTTSKVRVSSDNGGRVVFARLGWPGYRVSLDGKDIPFKVVAKSFVAVDIPAGSTDAELELTWRPPGWKIGGAAIALGLLGLAFFQWLYVRGREPEQDAPAEESIPDGDAELADALR
;
A
#
# COMPACT_ATOMS: atom_id res chain seq x y z
N MET A 1 -38.22 -5.07 34.68
CA MET A 1 -37.56 -3.88 34.15
C MET A 1 -36.09 -3.91 34.61
N LEU A 2 -35.24 -4.68 33.94
CA LEU A 2 -33.81 -4.73 34.22
C LEU A 2 -33.13 -3.65 33.36
N VAL A 3 -32.90 -2.49 33.97
CA VAL A 3 -31.98 -1.50 33.47
C VAL A 3 -30.60 -2.14 33.55
N VAL A 4 -30.07 -2.65 32.43
CA VAL A 4 -28.69 -3.05 32.34
C VAL A 4 -27.90 -1.75 32.27
N GLU A 5 -27.45 -1.26 33.43
CA GLU A 5 -26.43 -0.23 33.50
C GLU A 5 -25.25 -0.65 32.63
N SER A 6 -24.81 0.26 31.76
CA SER A 6 -23.61 0.10 30.98
C SER A 6 -22.39 0.19 31.90
N ARG A 7 -22.11 -0.89 32.66
CA ARG A 7 -20.83 -0.99 33.36
C ARG A 7 -19.72 -0.88 32.33
N ASN A 8 -18.87 0.11 32.47
CA ASN A 8 -17.63 0.18 31.69
C ASN A 8 -16.93 -1.19 31.77
N PRO A 9 -16.54 -1.78 30.63
CA PRO A 9 -15.92 -3.09 30.65
C PRO A 9 -14.66 -3.05 31.53
N SER A 10 -14.44 -4.10 32.35
CA SER A 10 -13.21 -4.16 33.14
C SER A 10 -11.98 -4.14 32.23
N ARG A 11 -10.89 -3.52 32.67
CA ARG A 11 -9.62 -3.46 31.92
C ARG A 11 -9.20 -4.88 31.48
N ARG A 12 -9.35 -5.87 32.38
CA ARG A 12 -9.06 -7.29 32.06
C ARG A 12 -9.89 -7.81 30.88
N SER A 13 -11.18 -7.50 30.84
CA SER A 13 -12.06 -7.91 29.73
C SER A 13 -11.63 -7.27 28.39
N VAL A 14 -11.25 -5.99 28.40
CA VAL A 14 -10.74 -5.29 27.21
C VAL A 14 -9.47 -5.97 26.68
N TYR A 15 -8.52 -6.31 27.53
CA TYR A 15 -7.29 -6.99 27.11
C TYR A 15 -7.54 -8.41 26.61
N ILE A 16 -8.37 -9.20 27.30
CA ILE A 16 -8.70 -10.57 26.86
C ILE A 16 -9.34 -10.56 25.48
N TRP A 17 -10.32 -9.70 25.22
CA TRP A 17 -10.99 -9.64 23.93
C TRP A 17 -10.11 -9.00 22.84
N GLY A 18 -9.20 -8.11 23.20
CA GLY A 18 -8.15 -7.65 22.30
C GLY A 18 -7.21 -8.79 21.87
N LEU A 19 -6.80 -9.64 22.81
CA LEU A 19 -6.01 -10.83 22.51
C LEU A 19 -6.79 -11.83 21.65
N ILE A 20 -8.08 -12.06 21.94
CA ILE A 20 -8.97 -12.90 21.11
C ILE A 20 -9.06 -12.33 19.69
N THR A 21 -9.10 -10.99 19.53
CA THR A 21 -9.10 -10.35 18.22
C THR A 21 -7.79 -10.67 17.46
N ALA A 22 -6.63 -10.50 18.10
CA ALA A 22 -5.35 -10.81 17.48
C ALA A 22 -5.22 -12.29 17.10
N LEU A 23 -5.59 -13.21 18.01
CA LEU A 23 -5.57 -14.66 17.76
C LEU A 23 -6.58 -15.06 16.67
N GLY A 24 -7.74 -14.41 16.60
CA GLY A 24 -8.73 -14.62 15.55
C GLY A 24 -8.19 -14.21 14.17
N VAL A 25 -7.47 -13.09 14.08
CA VAL A 25 -6.82 -12.68 12.83
C VAL A 25 -5.74 -13.71 12.43
N ILE A 26 -4.92 -14.17 13.36
CA ILE A 26 -3.92 -15.23 13.10
C ILE A 26 -4.59 -16.51 12.58
N ALA A 27 -5.67 -16.96 13.22
CA ALA A 27 -6.41 -18.15 12.79
C ALA A 27 -7.02 -17.99 11.39
N GLY A 28 -7.57 -16.80 11.08
CA GLY A 28 -8.10 -16.48 9.76
C GLY A 28 -7.01 -16.47 8.67
N TYR A 29 -5.85 -15.90 8.96
CA TYR A 29 -4.68 -16.00 8.06
C TYR A 29 -4.27 -17.46 7.83
N GLY A 30 -4.25 -18.26 8.90
CA GLY A 30 -4.01 -19.71 8.78
C GLY A 30 -5.02 -20.39 7.85
N ALA A 31 -6.31 -20.04 7.93
CA ALA A 31 -7.33 -20.57 7.04
C ALA A 31 -7.10 -20.15 5.57
N VAL A 32 -6.71 -18.91 5.32
CA VAL A 32 -6.36 -18.43 3.97
C VAL A 32 -5.14 -19.17 3.41
N LEU A 33 -4.10 -19.36 4.22
CA LEU A 33 -2.89 -20.07 3.81
C LEU A 33 -3.11 -21.54 3.55
N LEU A 34 -4.07 -22.19 4.21
CA LEU A 34 -4.50 -23.55 3.90
C LEU A 34 -5.12 -23.67 2.50
N ALA A 35 -5.80 -22.61 2.02
CA ALA A 35 -6.34 -22.55 0.67
C ALA A 35 -5.27 -22.18 -0.36
N ASN A 36 -4.39 -21.22 -0.04
CA ASN A 36 -3.32 -20.78 -0.93
C ASN A 36 -2.14 -20.21 -0.13
N VAL A 37 -1.03 -20.93 -0.10
CA VAL A 37 0.19 -20.54 0.63
C VAL A 37 0.85 -19.26 0.09
N ARG A 38 0.59 -18.90 -1.17
CA ARG A 38 1.11 -17.67 -1.81
C ARG A 38 0.10 -16.53 -1.85
N HIS A 39 -1.07 -16.66 -1.19
CA HIS A 39 -2.14 -15.65 -1.28
C HIS A 39 -1.64 -14.23 -0.97
N PHE A 40 -0.78 -14.10 0.03
CA PHE A 40 -0.22 -12.81 0.46
C PHE A 40 1.08 -12.43 -0.26
N TYR A 41 1.45 -13.14 -1.33
CA TYR A 41 2.63 -12.88 -2.14
C TYR A 41 2.27 -13.05 -3.61
N THR A 42 1.60 -12.04 -4.16
CA THR A 42 1.12 -12.03 -5.56
C THR A 42 1.13 -10.61 -6.11
N ASP A 43 1.13 -10.47 -7.42
CA ASP A 43 1.05 -9.22 -8.17
C ASP A 43 2.11 -8.20 -7.74
N ASP A 44 1.74 -6.97 -7.31
CA ASP A 44 2.67 -5.93 -6.89
C ASP A 44 3.49 -6.33 -5.66
N THR A 45 2.99 -7.22 -4.80
CA THR A 45 3.79 -7.73 -3.68
C THR A 45 5.02 -8.49 -4.14
N GLU A 46 4.88 -9.38 -5.14
CA GLU A 46 5.99 -10.18 -5.66
C GLU A 46 6.83 -9.44 -6.69
N SER A 47 6.23 -8.52 -7.45
CA SER A 47 6.88 -7.85 -8.57
C SER A 47 7.45 -6.46 -8.23
N GLN A 48 6.89 -5.78 -7.23
CA GLN A 48 7.29 -4.43 -6.83
C GLN A 48 7.85 -4.38 -5.41
N TYR A 49 7.02 -4.67 -4.38
CA TYR A 49 7.33 -4.28 -3.00
C TYR A 49 8.44 -5.11 -2.36
N VAL A 50 8.29 -6.45 -2.34
CA VAL A 50 9.22 -7.29 -1.57
C VAL A 50 10.65 -7.27 -2.11
N PRO A 51 10.87 -7.35 -3.44
CA PRO A 51 12.20 -7.18 -4.00
C PRO A 51 12.79 -5.78 -3.72
N LEU A 52 11.93 -4.75 -3.70
CA LEU A 52 12.36 -3.41 -3.34
C LEU A 52 12.83 -3.33 -1.89
N TRP A 53 12.11 -3.96 -0.93
CA TRP A 53 12.51 -4.01 0.47
C TRP A 53 13.90 -4.62 0.67
N VAL A 54 14.20 -5.67 -0.09
CA VAL A 54 15.54 -6.29 -0.06
C VAL A 54 16.62 -5.32 -0.48
N MET A 55 16.43 -4.64 -1.60
CA MET A 55 17.41 -3.67 -2.13
C MET A 55 17.57 -2.47 -1.19
N LEU A 56 16.46 -1.88 -0.74
CA LEU A 56 16.49 -0.76 0.21
C LEU A 56 17.15 -1.16 1.52
N GLY A 57 16.86 -2.36 2.01
CA GLY A 57 17.44 -2.89 3.23
C GLY A 57 18.95 -3.07 3.17
N ASN A 58 19.49 -3.56 2.04
CA ASN A 58 20.92 -3.64 1.83
C ASN A 58 21.56 -2.24 1.91
N ARG A 59 21.02 -1.27 1.19
CA ARG A 59 21.51 0.12 1.21
C ARG A 59 21.45 0.76 2.59
N LEU A 60 20.32 0.57 3.30
CA LEU A 60 20.16 1.10 4.67
C LEU A 60 21.18 0.49 5.65
N ARG A 61 21.55 -0.79 5.48
CA ARG A 61 22.59 -1.44 6.28
C ARG A 61 23.98 -0.87 6.03
N ASP A 62 24.23 -0.42 4.79
CA ASP A 62 25.45 0.28 4.41
C ASP A 62 25.47 1.74 4.87
N GLY A 63 24.40 2.20 5.56
CA GLY A 63 24.26 3.56 6.08
C GLY A 63 23.80 4.58 5.04
N ASP A 64 23.32 4.14 3.88
CA ASP A 64 22.83 4.97 2.79
C ASP A 64 21.29 5.01 2.77
N LEU A 65 20.70 6.21 2.65
CA LEU A 65 19.27 6.37 2.36
C LEU A 65 19.09 6.51 0.83
N PRO A 66 18.67 5.45 0.14
CA PRO A 66 18.70 5.39 -1.32
C PRO A 66 17.56 6.20 -1.96
N VAL A 67 17.68 7.51 -1.96
CA VAL A 67 16.71 8.41 -2.61
C VAL A 67 16.80 8.37 -4.12
N MET A 68 17.99 8.01 -4.66
CA MET A 68 18.27 7.84 -6.09
C MET A 68 19.26 6.70 -6.27
N VAL A 69 18.99 5.79 -7.19
CA VAL A 69 19.92 4.74 -7.64
C VAL A 69 19.96 4.79 -9.17
N PRO A 70 20.90 5.49 -9.76
CA PRO A 70 20.94 5.77 -11.20
C PRO A 70 20.99 4.52 -12.08
N GLU A 71 21.56 3.41 -11.58
CA GLU A 71 21.63 2.12 -12.28
C GLU A 71 20.26 1.51 -12.55
N HIS A 72 19.23 1.88 -11.78
CA HIS A 72 17.85 1.41 -11.96
C HIS A 72 17.06 2.28 -12.95
N TRP A 73 17.71 3.26 -13.59
CA TRP A 73 17.18 4.08 -14.68
C TRP A 73 15.80 4.67 -14.38
N MET A 74 14.75 4.33 -15.19
CA MET A 74 13.44 4.94 -15.00
C MET A 74 12.81 4.62 -13.63
N ALA A 75 13.20 3.53 -13.00
CA ALA A 75 12.75 3.10 -11.67
C ALA A 75 13.72 3.51 -10.55
N GLY A 76 14.74 4.31 -10.83
CA GLY A 76 15.81 4.61 -9.87
C GLY A 76 15.55 5.79 -8.94
N ASN A 77 14.48 6.54 -9.13
CA ASN A 77 14.14 7.68 -8.27
C ASN A 77 13.20 7.27 -7.14
N TYR A 78 13.73 6.74 -6.04
CA TYR A 78 12.93 6.24 -4.92
C TYR A 78 12.28 7.33 -4.07
N ALA A 79 12.67 8.59 -4.26
CA ALA A 79 11.97 9.70 -3.64
C ALA A 79 10.53 9.90 -4.19
N ILE A 80 10.21 9.33 -5.37
CA ILE A 80 8.90 9.44 -6.01
C ILE A 80 8.13 8.11 -6.07
N GLU A 81 8.80 7.00 -5.77
CA GLU A 81 8.19 5.66 -5.74
C GLU A 81 7.50 5.39 -4.40
N GLU A 82 6.67 4.35 -4.35
CA GLU A 82 6.01 3.88 -3.12
C GLU A 82 6.99 3.11 -2.22
N ALA A 83 8.14 3.73 -1.94
CA ALA A 83 9.25 3.15 -1.19
C ALA A 83 9.18 3.40 0.32
N GLY A 84 8.32 4.33 0.75
CA GLY A 84 8.14 4.62 2.18
C GLY A 84 9.37 5.15 2.90
N LEU A 85 10.28 5.85 2.21
CA LEU A 85 11.56 6.33 2.77
C LEU A 85 11.42 7.24 4.00
N LEU A 86 10.26 7.87 4.19
CA LEU A 86 9.93 8.70 5.36
C LEU A 86 8.96 8.02 6.32
N ASN A 87 8.77 6.69 6.20
CA ASN A 87 7.89 5.90 7.07
C ASN A 87 8.72 4.95 7.94
N PRO A 88 8.92 5.24 9.25
CA PRO A 88 9.80 4.45 10.09
C PRO A 88 9.46 2.94 10.18
N PRO A 89 8.18 2.51 10.26
CA PRO A 89 7.84 1.10 10.17
C PRO A 89 8.28 0.44 8.85
N GLN A 90 8.20 1.15 7.72
CA GLN A 90 8.66 0.62 6.43
C GLN A 90 10.19 0.45 6.42
N LEU A 91 10.94 1.42 6.93
CA LEU A 91 12.40 1.29 7.04
C LEU A 91 12.82 0.10 7.89
N LEU A 92 12.05 -0.24 8.94
CA LEU A 92 12.31 -1.44 9.75
C LEU A 92 12.04 -2.72 8.95
N ILE A 93 10.98 -2.76 8.15
CA ILE A 93 10.69 -3.87 7.23
C ILE A 93 11.85 -4.03 6.25
N ASP A 94 12.29 -2.95 5.63
CA ASP A 94 13.39 -2.97 4.67
C ASP A 94 14.68 -3.50 5.31
N LEU A 95 15.07 -3.02 6.49
CA LEU A 95 16.26 -3.45 7.21
C LEU A 95 16.30 -4.97 7.51
N ILE A 96 15.14 -5.60 7.70
CA ILE A 96 15.03 -7.03 7.99
C ILE A 96 15.06 -7.87 6.70
N ALA A 97 14.48 -7.38 5.62
CA ALA A 97 14.26 -8.11 4.37
C ALA A 97 15.51 -8.83 3.81
N PRO A 98 16.72 -8.24 3.79
CA PRO A 98 17.92 -8.91 3.27
C PRO A 98 18.34 -10.16 4.06
N SER A 99 17.87 -10.34 5.29
CA SER A 99 18.20 -11.50 6.14
C SER A 99 17.31 -12.70 5.88
N VAL A 100 16.31 -12.61 4.99
CA VAL A 100 15.33 -13.67 4.78
C VAL A 100 15.38 -14.14 3.32
N ASP A 101 15.58 -15.44 3.11
CA ASP A 101 15.60 -16.03 1.77
C ASP A 101 14.18 -16.39 1.28
N ASN A 102 13.27 -16.81 2.15
CA ASN A 102 11.89 -17.13 1.79
C ASN A 102 11.02 -15.87 1.81
N LEU A 103 10.82 -15.28 0.64
CA LEU A 103 10.07 -14.02 0.47
C LEU A 103 8.57 -14.19 0.69
N VAL A 104 8.00 -15.37 0.40
CA VAL A 104 6.58 -15.66 0.70
C VAL A 104 6.32 -15.61 2.19
N LEU A 105 7.18 -16.28 2.98
CA LEU A 105 7.07 -16.27 4.43
C LEU A 105 7.23 -14.85 4.98
N TYR A 106 8.23 -14.11 4.50
CA TYR A 106 8.49 -12.75 4.97
C TYR A 106 7.31 -11.81 4.71
N ALA A 107 6.82 -11.77 3.47
CA ALA A 107 5.64 -10.96 3.10
C ALA A 107 4.42 -11.32 3.94
N THR A 108 4.16 -12.62 4.12
CA THR A 108 3.04 -13.12 4.91
C THR A 108 3.12 -12.67 6.37
N VAL A 109 4.30 -12.77 7.00
CA VAL A 109 4.49 -12.34 8.40
C VAL A 109 4.30 -10.83 8.54
N VAL A 110 4.88 -10.03 7.65
CA VAL A 110 4.70 -8.57 7.65
C VAL A 110 3.21 -8.22 7.52
N LYS A 111 2.50 -8.83 6.57
CA LYS A 111 1.06 -8.58 6.36
C LYS A 111 0.21 -9.05 7.54
N LEU A 112 0.54 -10.18 8.14
CA LEU A 112 -0.14 -10.65 9.36
C LEU A 112 0.00 -9.65 10.52
N ILE A 113 1.18 -9.06 10.71
CA ILE A 113 1.38 -8.01 11.72
C ILE A 113 0.46 -6.82 11.44
N PHE A 114 0.38 -6.36 10.20
CA PHE A 114 -0.51 -5.25 9.85
C PHE A 114 -1.99 -5.62 9.92
N ALA A 115 -2.38 -6.85 9.63
CA ALA A 115 -3.75 -7.34 9.82
C ALA A 115 -4.16 -7.33 11.30
N ILE A 116 -3.24 -7.71 12.19
CA ILE A 116 -3.46 -7.60 13.64
C ILE A 116 -3.60 -6.13 14.06
N ILE A 117 -2.74 -5.25 13.56
CA ILE A 117 -2.82 -3.80 13.81
C ILE A 117 -4.19 -3.27 13.33
N LEU A 118 -4.61 -3.60 12.10
CA LEU A 118 -5.92 -3.23 11.55
C LEU A 118 -7.07 -3.73 12.43
N GLY A 119 -7.08 -5.02 12.76
CA GLY A 119 -8.12 -5.64 13.59
C GLY A 119 -8.22 -4.98 14.97
N LEU A 120 -7.09 -4.74 15.64
CA LEU A 120 -7.04 -4.06 16.93
C LEU A 120 -7.45 -2.58 16.83
N GLY A 121 -7.17 -1.91 15.70
CA GLY A 121 -7.65 -0.55 15.44
C GLY A 121 -9.17 -0.48 15.35
N VAL A 122 -9.79 -1.39 14.59
CA VAL A 122 -11.26 -1.52 14.48
C VAL A 122 -11.89 -1.88 15.81
N TYR A 123 -11.29 -2.82 16.55
CA TYR A 123 -11.68 -3.13 17.92
C TYR A 123 -11.72 -1.89 18.82
N ARG A 124 -10.65 -1.06 18.77
CA ARG A 124 -10.57 0.19 19.53
C ARG A 124 -11.65 1.20 19.12
N ILE A 125 -11.93 1.35 17.82
CA ILE A 125 -13.00 2.26 17.35
C ILE A 125 -14.33 1.82 17.93
N CYS A 126 -14.69 0.54 17.84
CA CYS A 126 -15.94 0.02 18.40
C CYS A 126 -16.07 0.34 19.90
N LEU A 127 -14.99 0.19 20.68
CA LEU A 127 -14.98 0.51 22.11
C LEU A 127 -15.19 1.99 22.38
N VAL A 128 -14.58 2.87 21.60
CA VAL A 128 -14.72 4.34 21.76
C VAL A 128 -16.15 4.80 21.50
N TYR A 129 -16.89 4.08 20.63
CA TYR A 129 -18.32 4.30 20.40
C TYR A 129 -19.24 3.47 21.33
N GLY A 130 -18.68 2.88 22.38
CA GLY A 130 -19.42 2.23 23.45
C GLY A 130 -19.94 0.83 23.14
N SER A 131 -19.40 0.14 22.14
CA SER A 131 -19.72 -1.25 21.85
C SER A 131 -19.19 -2.17 22.96
N ARG A 132 -19.91 -3.26 23.25
CA ARG A 132 -19.40 -4.33 24.12
C ARG A 132 -18.20 -5.02 23.47
N VAL A 133 -17.24 -5.43 24.31
CA VAL A 133 -15.94 -6.00 23.88
C VAL A 133 -16.07 -7.18 22.91
N GLN A 134 -17.09 -8.03 23.06
CA GLN A 134 -17.31 -9.19 22.19
C GLN A 134 -17.65 -8.76 20.75
N TRP A 135 -18.56 -7.80 20.58
CA TRP A 135 -18.95 -7.28 19.27
C TRP A 135 -17.82 -6.47 18.63
N ALA A 136 -17.05 -5.76 19.46
CA ALA A 136 -15.84 -5.08 19.00
C ALA A 136 -14.81 -6.07 18.46
N ALA A 137 -14.63 -7.23 19.14
CA ALA A 137 -13.75 -8.29 18.68
C ALA A 137 -14.23 -8.94 17.38
N LEU A 138 -15.55 -9.16 17.23
CA LEU A 138 -16.12 -9.66 15.98
C LEU A 138 -15.83 -8.72 14.81
N ALA A 139 -15.97 -7.40 15.01
CA ALA A 139 -15.61 -6.42 13.99
C ALA A 139 -14.11 -6.48 13.65
N GLY A 140 -13.25 -6.50 14.68
CA GLY A 140 -11.79 -6.55 14.51
C GLY A 140 -11.28 -7.80 13.81
N VAL A 141 -11.89 -8.98 14.08
CA VAL A 141 -11.54 -10.22 13.39
C VAL A 141 -12.07 -10.22 11.96
N SER A 142 -13.25 -9.63 11.71
CA SER A 142 -13.88 -9.70 10.38
C SER A 142 -13.24 -8.78 9.34
N ILE A 143 -12.67 -7.63 9.75
CA ILE A 143 -12.22 -6.60 8.81
C ILE A 143 -11.12 -7.08 7.86
N PRO A 144 -10.08 -7.84 8.24
CA PRO A 144 -9.06 -8.30 7.30
C PRO A 144 -9.61 -9.25 6.24
N PHE A 145 -10.72 -9.93 6.52
CA PHE A 145 -11.33 -10.93 5.62
C PHE A 145 -12.48 -10.36 4.81
N THR A 146 -12.57 -9.03 4.67
CA THR A 146 -13.50 -8.38 3.74
C THR A 146 -12.96 -8.44 2.32
N GLY A 147 -13.84 -8.56 1.34
CA GLY A 147 -13.50 -8.93 -0.02
C GLY A 147 -12.35 -8.13 -0.65
N TRP A 148 -12.49 -6.80 -0.78
CA TRP A 148 -11.42 -6.03 -1.42
C TRP A 148 -10.10 -6.04 -0.63
N LEU A 149 -10.17 -5.93 0.70
CA LEU A 149 -8.96 -6.04 1.53
C LEU A 149 -8.25 -7.36 1.30
N LEU A 150 -8.97 -8.49 1.42
CA LEU A 150 -8.39 -9.81 1.30
C LEU A 150 -7.79 -10.08 -0.09
N PHE A 151 -8.50 -9.70 -1.17
CA PHE A 151 -8.12 -10.07 -2.53
C PHE A 151 -7.22 -9.07 -3.25
N PHE A 152 -7.16 -7.82 -2.80
CA PHE A 152 -6.35 -6.78 -3.41
C PHE A 152 -5.35 -6.15 -2.44
N ASP A 153 -5.80 -5.49 -1.38
CA ASP A 153 -4.88 -4.71 -0.54
C ASP A 153 -3.93 -5.61 0.24
N GLU A 154 -4.43 -6.70 0.84
CA GLU A 154 -3.57 -7.67 1.54
C GLU A 154 -2.80 -8.57 0.58
N ALA A 155 -3.41 -8.98 -0.52
CA ALA A 155 -2.76 -9.86 -1.49
C ALA A 155 -1.65 -9.12 -2.26
N SER A 156 -1.94 -7.91 -2.76
CA SER A 156 -1.15 -7.18 -3.74
C SER A 156 -0.64 -5.82 -3.24
N TRP A 157 -1.55 -4.91 -2.80
CA TRP A 157 -1.24 -3.49 -2.62
C TRP A 157 -0.87 -3.13 -1.18
N MET A 158 0.33 -3.51 -0.76
CA MET A 158 0.84 -3.36 0.60
C MET A 158 0.69 -1.95 1.17
N THR A 159 0.93 -0.91 0.37
CA THR A 159 0.85 0.50 0.82
C THR A 159 -0.58 0.93 1.13
N ALA A 160 -1.58 0.45 0.39
CA ALA A 160 -2.99 0.66 0.70
C ALA A 160 -3.36 0.00 2.04
N PHE A 161 -2.94 -1.25 2.21
CA PHE A 161 -3.21 -2.04 3.41
C PHE A 161 -2.59 -1.44 4.68
N THR A 162 -1.29 -1.12 4.64
CA THR A 162 -0.59 -0.54 5.80
C THR A 162 -1.12 0.85 6.15
N GLY A 163 -1.45 1.67 5.16
CA GLY A 163 -2.08 2.96 5.37
C GLY A 163 -3.42 2.86 6.08
N THR A 164 -4.28 1.92 5.66
CA THR A 164 -5.56 1.63 6.30
C THR A 164 -5.38 1.14 7.74
N ALA A 165 -4.38 0.28 8.00
CA ALA A 165 -4.08 -0.20 9.35
C ALA A 165 -3.72 0.95 10.31
N TRP A 166 -2.97 1.95 9.87
CA TRP A 166 -2.68 3.13 10.67
C TRP A 166 -3.88 4.07 10.80
N MET A 167 -4.66 4.24 9.73
CA MET A 167 -5.83 5.13 9.69
C MET A 167 -6.87 4.77 10.75
N VAL A 168 -7.17 3.49 10.98
CA VAL A 168 -8.13 3.07 12.00
C VAL A 168 -7.68 3.42 13.43
N HIS A 169 -6.37 3.39 13.69
CA HIS A 169 -5.82 3.85 14.95
C HIS A 169 -5.90 5.38 15.10
N ALA A 170 -5.71 6.12 14.00
CA ALA A 170 -5.92 7.57 13.95
C ALA A 170 -7.39 7.91 14.27
N TRP A 171 -8.35 7.15 13.72
CA TRP A 171 -9.78 7.32 14.01
C TRP A 171 -10.08 7.21 15.50
N ALA A 172 -9.74 6.08 16.12
CA ALA A 172 -9.97 5.85 17.54
C ALA A 172 -9.29 6.94 18.41
N SER A 173 -8.09 7.35 18.04
CA SER A 173 -7.34 8.40 18.74
C SER A 173 -7.96 9.77 18.54
N GLY A 174 -8.44 10.07 17.33
CA GLY A 174 -9.12 11.33 16.99
C GLY A 174 -10.39 11.55 17.79
N VAL A 175 -11.26 10.54 17.87
CA VAL A 175 -12.48 10.59 18.69
C VAL A 175 -12.13 10.78 20.17
N ARG A 176 -11.15 10.04 20.70
CA ARG A 176 -10.72 10.20 22.09
C ARG A 176 -10.14 11.58 22.38
N TYR A 177 -9.36 12.11 21.46
CA TYR A 177 -8.80 13.46 21.60
C TYR A 177 -9.90 14.53 21.57
N ALA A 178 -10.83 14.46 20.62
CA ALA A 178 -11.95 15.38 20.55
C ALA A 178 -12.84 15.33 21.80
N ARG A 179 -13.00 14.15 22.42
CA ARG A 179 -13.77 13.96 23.65
C ARG A 179 -12.97 14.21 24.93
N GLY A 180 -11.72 14.69 24.85
CA GLY A 180 -10.88 14.99 26.01
C GLY A 180 -10.26 13.76 26.71
N ASN A 181 -10.45 12.57 26.18
CA ASN A 181 -10.01 11.29 26.76
C ASN A 181 -8.66 10.79 26.20
N GLY A 182 -7.94 11.62 25.46
CA GLY A 182 -6.65 11.29 24.83
C GLY A 182 -5.87 12.54 24.45
N GLY A 183 -4.55 12.40 24.24
CA GLY A 183 -3.66 13.49 23.79
C GLY A 183 -3.57 13.58 22.25
N PRO A 184 -2.91 14.65 21.73
CA PRO A 184 -2.75 14.87 20.29
C PRO A 184 -1.70 13.96 19.65
N ILE A 185 -0.69 13.48 20.40
CA ILE A 185 0.41 12.67 19.84
C ILE A 185 -0.08 11.44 19.07
N PRO A 186 -0.98 10.58 19.61
CA PRO A 186 -1.45 9.42 18.85
C PRO A 186 -2.20 9.78 17.57
N VAL A 187 -2.93 10.90 17.56
CA VAL A 187 -3.62 11.40 16.36
C VAL A 187 -2.61 11.74 15.28
N PHE A 188 -1.62 12.55 15.63
CA PHE A 188 -0.57 12.99 14.71
C PHE A 188 0.23 11.80 14.19
N VAL A 189 0.72 10.91 15.07
CA VAL A 189 1.59 9.79 14.70
C VAL A 189 0.86 8.84 13.75
N TYR A 190 -0.34 8.41 14.09
CA TYR A 190 -1.07 7.46 13.24
C TYR A 190 -1.50 8.07 11.90
N LEU A 191 -1.87 9.36 11.86
CA LEU A 191 -2.14 10.05 10.59
C LEU A 191 -0.88 10.21 9.74
N TYR A 192 0.24 10.62 10.36
CA TYR A 192 1.51 10.69 9.66
C TYR A 192 1.92 9.35 9.05
N LEU A 193 1.81 8.26 9.82
CA LEU A 193 2.12 6.91 9.35
C LEU A 193 1.18 6.47 8.20
N ALA A 194 -0.12 6.80 8.26
CA ALA A 194 -1.05 6.51 7.19
C ALA A 194 -0.75 7.30 5.90
N ILE A 195 -0.28 8.54 6.03
CA ILE A 195 0.05 9.41 4.89
C ILE A 195 1.42 9.03 4.30
N SER A 196 2.41 8.74 5.14
CA SER A 196 3.81 8.53 4.73
C SER A 196 4.10 7.18 4.07
N VAL A 197 3.10 6.31 3.88
CA VAL A 197 3.22 5.10 3.05
C VAL A 197 3.47 5.42 1.57
N GLN A 198 3.37 6.68 1.18
CA GLN A 198 3.64 7.21 -0.16
C GLN A 198 2.64 6.75 -1.24
N TYR A 199 1.47 6.30 -0.81
CA TYR A 199 0.35 5.98 -1.68
C TYR A 199 -0.81 6.94 -1.43
N ILE A 200 -1.36 7.53 -2.51
CA ILE A 200 -2.30 8.66 -2.39
C ILE A 200 -3.63 8.27 -1.75
N PHE A 201 -4.14 7.03 -1.95
CA PHE A 201 -5.44 6.62 -1.45
C PHE A 201 -5.54 6.68 0.07
N PRO A 202 -4.65 6.06 0.89
CA PRO A 202 -4.70 6.17 2.34
C PRO A 202 -4.65 7.62 2.85
N ALA A 203 -3.92 8.51 2.17
CA ALA A 203 -3.85 9.91 2.57
C ALA A 203 -5.20 10.62 2.39
N VAL A 204 -5.89 10.40 1.25
CA VAL A 204 -7.20 11.00 0.97
C VAL A 204 -8.29 10.35 1.82
N GLU A 205 -8.25 9.04 2.01
CA GLU A 205 -9.16 8.28 2.87
C GLU A 205 -9.04 8.70 4.34
N ALA A 206 -7.80 8.96 4.82
CA ALA A 206 -7.58 9.54 6.14
C ALA A 206 -8.18 10.95 6.26
N GLY A 207 -8.09 11.76 5.20
CA GLY A 207 -8.76 13.06 5.13
C GLY A 207 -10.28 12.94 5.20
N LEU A 208 -10.87 12.00 4.45
CA LEU A 208 -12.30 11.68 4.50
C LEU A 208 -12.71 11.23 5.91
N MET A 209 -11.95 10.34 6.50
CA MET A 209 -12.17 9.82 7.85
C MET A 209 -12.13 10.94 8.89
N ILE A 210 -11.12 11.80 8.88
CA ILE A 210 -11.02 12.94 9.81
C ILE A 210 -12.17 13.92 9.60
N GLY A 211 -12.56 14.20 8.36
CA GLY A 211 -13.73 15.02 8.05
C GLY A 211 -15.01 14.44 8.64
N ALA A 212 -15.24 13.14 8.46
CA ALA A 212 -16.40 12.44 9.03
C ALA A 212 -16.41 12.44 10.56
N VAL A 213 -15.25 12.19 11.20
CA VAL A 213 -15.09 12.27 12.67
C VAL A 213 -15.35 13.69 13.16
N ALA A 214 -14.83 14.71 12.47
CA ALA A 214 -15.02 16.12 12.81
C ALA A 214 -16.51 16.51 12.76
N ILE A 215 -17.22 16.12 11.69
CA ILE A 215 -18.67 16.32 11.56
C ILE A 215 -19.41 15.58 12.68
N GLY A 216 -19.07 14.31 12.91
CA GLY A 216 -19.69 13.49 13.95
C GLY A 216 -19.55 14.09 15.35
N GLU A 217 -18.34 14.51 15.73
CA GLU A 217 -18.08 15.10 17.04
C GLU A 217 -18.69 16.50 17.18
N LEU A 218 -18.80 17.28 16.10
CA LEU A 218 -19.53 18.56 16.07
C LEU A 218 -21.02 18.33 16.36
N VAL A 219 -21.64 17.35 15.72
CA VAL A 219 -23.06 17.00 15.92
C VAL A 219 -23.30 16.42 17.32
N TYR A 220 -22.37 15.60 17.81
CA TYR A 220 -22.46 14.95 19.11
C TYR A 220 -22.31 15.93 20.26
N GLN A 221 -21.20 16.70 20.25
CA GLN A 221 -20.85 17.60 21.34
C GLN A 221 -21.51 18.96 21.25
N ARG A 222 -22.03 19.35 20.06
CA ARG A 222 -22.63 20.65 19.79
C ARG A 222 -21.72 21.85 20.08
N THR A 223 -20.42 21.63 20.05
CA THR A 223 -19.39 22.64 20.24
C THR A 223 -18.30 22.48 19.21
N TRP A 224 -17.78 23.57 18.67
CA TRP A 224 -16.81 23.57 17.58
C TRP A 224 -15.35 23.46 18.08
N ARG A 225 -15.06 23.82 19.35
CA ARG A 225 -13.70 23.84 19.88
C ARG A 225 -12.97 22.50 19.81
N PRO A 226 -13.55 21.35 20.23
CA PRO A 226 -12.91 20.05 20.11
C PRO A 226 -12.65 19.66 18.67
N THR A 227 -13.61 19.93 17.78
CA THR A 227 -13.50 19.69 16.34
C THR A 227 -12.34 20.47 15.73
N LEU A 228 -12.21 21.77 16.03
CA LEU A 228 -11.08 22.57 15.54
C LEU A 228 -9.73 22.06 16.04
N ARG A 229 -9.63 21.68 17.32
CA ARG A 229 -8.39 21.08 17.86
C ARG A 229 -8.01 19.81 17.09
N LEU A 230 -8.97 18.96 16.81
CA LEU A 230 -8.75 17.76 16.02
C LEU A 230 -8.26 18.11 14.61
N LEU A 231 -8.94 19.03 13.91
CA LEU A 231 -8.58 19.46 12.56
C LEU A 231 -7.18 20.10 12.50
N PHE A 232 -6.81 20.91 13.51
CA PHE A 232 -5.47 21.49 13.57
C PHE A 232 -4.38 20.43 13.73
N VAL A 233 -4.53 19.49 14.67
CA VAL A 233 -3.56 18.40 14.87
C VAL A 233 -3.48 17.52 13.63
N SER A 234 -4.61 17.22 13.00
CA SER A 234 -4.66 16.45 11.75
C SER A 234 -4.00 17.21 10.59
N GLY A 235 -4.22 18.52 10.49
CA GLY A 235 -3.56 19.40 9.53
C GLY A 235 -2.03 19.46 9.71
N LEU A 236 -1.54 19.45 10.95
CA LEU A 236 -0.11 19.36 11.23
C LEU A 236 0.49 18.01 10.80
N ALA A 237 -0.22 16.91 11.00
CA ALA A 237 0.19 15.60 10.51
C ALA A 237 0.20 15.54 8.96
N ALA A 238 -0.82 16.12 8.32
CA ALA A 238 -0.88 16.22 6.86
C ALA A 238 0.24 17.11 6.30
N LEU A 239 0.54 18.23 6.97
CA LEU A 239 1.67 19.10 6.62
C LEU A 239 3.00 18.35 6.69
N ALA A 240 3.26 17.60 7.76
CA ALA A 240 4.46 16.78 7.86
C ALA A 240 4.49 15.68 6.78
N GLY A 241 3.35 15.03 6.51
CA GLY A 241 3.21 14.00 5.48
C GLY A 241 3.37 14.53 4.05
N LEU A 242 3.17 15.83 3.81
CA LEU A 242 3.37 16.45 2.49
C LEU A 242 4.80 16.28 1.97
N ALA A 243 5.78 16.21 2.88
CA ALA A 243 7.18 15.96 2.52
C ALA A 243 7.36 14.70 1.64
N THR A 244 6.51 13.69 1.85
CA THR A 244 6.53 12.42 1.11
C THR A 244 6.09 12.58 -0.35
N TYR A 245 5.18 13.53 -0.64
CA TYR A 245 4.58 13.70 -1.97
C TYR A 245 5.23 14.80 -2.81
N LEU A 246 5.92 15.77 -2.19
CA LEU A 246 6.53 16.90 -2.89
C LEU A 246 7.45 16.48 -4.03
N PRO A 247 8.38 15.49 -3.87
CA PRO A 247 9.24 15.06 -4.97
C PRO A 247 8.45 14.54 -6.17
N SER A 248 7.41 13.74 -5.95
CA SER A 248 6.55 13.20 -7.01
C SER A 248 5.77 14.32 -7.73
N MET A 249 5.16 15.24 -6.98
CA MET A 249 4.42 16.37 -7.55
C MET A 249 5.30 17.28 -8.40
N LEU A 250 6.52 17.59 -7.92
CA LEU A 250 7.47 18.47 -8.61
C LEU A 250 8.20 17.78 -9.78
N SER A 251 8.20 16.44 -9.83
CA SER A 251 8.73 15.63 -10.92
C SER A 251 7.67 15.23 -11.95
N ALA A 252 6.41 15.56 -11.77
CA ALA A 252 5.30 15.07 -12.60
C ALA A 252 5.51 15.29 -14.11
N LYS A 253 6.17 16.38 -14.53
CA LYS A 253 6.39 16.72 -15.95
C LYS A 253 7.22 15.68 -16.73
N VAL A 254 8.00 14.85 -16.05
CA VAL A 254 8.84 13.83 -16.67
C VAL A 254 8.43 12.40 -16.30
N THR A 255 7.36 12.24 -15.50
CA THR A 255 6.88 10.93 -15.08
C THR A 255 5.73 10.44 -15.95
N TRP A 256 5.53 9.12 -15.97
CA TRP A 256 4.38 8.49 -16.60
C TRP A 256 3.04 9.13 -16.19
N ARG A 257 2.86 9.36 -14.89
CA ARG A 257 1.60 9.90 -14.34
C ARG A 257 1.31 11.35 -14.70
N GLY A 258 2.35 12.12 -15.03
CA GLY A 258 2.18 13.52 -15.40
C GLY A 258 2.21 13.78 -16.90
N THR A 259 2.75 12.85 -17.71
CA THR A 259 3.00 13.04 -19.14
C THR A 259 2.11 12.17 -20.01
N ALA A 260 1.82 10.94 -19.61
CA ALA A 260 0.93 10.04 -20.33
C ALA A 260 -0.43 9.92 -19.62
N GLN A 261 -1.48 9.70 -20.41
CA GLN A 261 -2.76 9.31 -19.85
C GLN A 261 -2.62 7.92 -19.23
N ILE A 262 -2.80 7.83 -17.92
CA ILE A 262 -2.81 6.53 -17.24
C ILE A 262 -4.04 5.79 -17.68
N ASN A 263 -3.85 4.53 -18.07
CA ASN A 263 -4.95 3.66 -18.39
C ASN A 263 -5.90 3.58 -17.17
N ASN A 264 -7.09 4.09 -17.37
CA ASN A 264 -8.16 4.10 -16.39
C ASN A 264 -9.33 3.37 -17.03
N ASP A 265 -9.14 2.05 -17.28
CA ASP A 265 -10.12 1.23 -17.98
C ASP A 265 -11.47 1.30 -17.32
N GLN A 266 -11.99 2.51 -17.42
CA GLN A 266 -13.35 2.74 -17.36
C GLN A 266 -14.04 2.48 -16.13
N PHE A 267 -13.63 1.76 -15.29
CA PHE A 267 -14.71 1.25 -14.69
C PHE A 267 -14.50 0.79 -13.34
N LEU A 268 -13.81 0.29 -12.87
CA LEU A 268 -13.80 -0.17 -11.49
C LEU A 268 -14.63 0.75 -10.55
N THR A 269 -15.82 1.15 -11.05
CA THR A 269 -16.94 1.67 -10.28
C THR A 269 -17.85 0.51 -9.93
N VAL A 270 -18.42 0.53 -8.73
CA VAL A 270 -19.32 -0.53 -8.25
C VAL A 270 -20.71 0.07 -8.07
N PRO A 271 -21.71 -0.44 -8.75
CA PRO A 271 -23.09 -0.01 -8.52
C PRO A 271 -23.45 -0.19 -7.05
N TRP A 272 -24.21 0.75 -6.49
CA TRP A 272 -24.60 0.69 -5.08
C TRP A 272 -25.29 -0.60 -4.69
N SER A 273 -26.09 -1.18 -5.59
CA SER A 273 -26.72 -2.49 -5.38
C SER A 273 -25.73 -3.60 -5.14
N GLU A 274 -24.57 -3.57 -5.80
CA GLU A 274 -23.49 -4.53 -5.59
C GLU A 274 -22.77 -4.26 -4.27
N SER A 275 -22.41 -3.00 -4.00
CA SER A 275 -21.72 -2.62 -2.77
C SER A 275 -22.51 -2.96 -1.52
N LEU A 276 -23.85 -3.01 -1.59
CA LEU A 276 -24.74 -3.35 -0.47
C LEU A 276 -25.00 -4.85 -0.34
N ASN A 277 -24.63 -5.66 -1.31
CA ASN A 277 -24.75 -7.13 -1.22
C ASN A 277 -23.61 -7.76 -0.41
N ALA A 278 -23.42 -7.27 0.79
CA ALA A 278 -22.20 -7.40 1.58
C ALA A 278 -22.10 -8.67 2.44
N SER A 279 -23.16 -9.50 2.52
CA SER A 279 -23.18 -10.63 3.45
C SER A 279 -23.15 -12.00 2.78
N LEU A 280 -23.40 -12.09 1.48
CA LEU A 280 -23.39 -13.37 0.77
C LEU A 280 -22.01 -13.61 0.15
N PRO A 281 -21.22 -14.60 0.63
CA PRO A 281 -19.86 -14.81 0.18
C PRO A 281 -19.74 -15.31 -1.27
N SER A 282 -20.84 -15.73 -1.88
CA SER A 282 -20.92 -16.14 -3.28
C SER A 282 -21.21 -15.00 -4.25
N THR A 283 -21.40 -13.76 -3.77
CA THR A 283 -21.67 -12.60 -4.63
C THR A 283 -20.41 -12.15 -5.33
N LEU A 284 -20.45 -12.17 -6.66
CA LEU A 284 -19.33 -11.79 -7.52
C LEU A 284 -19.79 -10.60 -8.37
N PRO A 285 -19.24 -9.41 -8.18
CA PRO A 285 -19.61 -8.25 -8.97
C PRO A 285 -19.14 -8.40 -10.41
N ALA A 286 -19.94 -7.90 -11.34
CA ALA A 286 -19.57 -7.83 -12.75
C ALA A 286 -18.61 -6.63 -12.94
N PHE A 287 -17.31 -6.88 -12.78
CA PHE A 287 -16.30 -5.97 -13.28
C PHE A 287 -16.02 -6.29 -14.76
N THR A 288 -16.07 -5.29 -15.62
CA THR A 288 -15.39 -5.40 -16.89
C THR A 288 -13.89 -5.29 -16.64
N SER A 289 -13.12 -6.05 -17.35
CA SER A 289 -11.75 -6.33 -17.05
C SER A 289 -10.78 -5.20 -17.40
N TRP A 290 -9.83 -4.93 -16.55
CA TRP A 290 -8.71 -4.05 -16.82
C TRP A 290 -7.49 -4.78 -17.43
N TRP A 291 -7.49 -6.12 -17.40
CA TRP A 291 -6.47 -6.98 -18.01
C TRP A 291 -7.05 -7.93 -19.08
N GLY A 292 -8.19 -7.59 -19.68
CA GLY A 292 -8.93 -8.46 -20.60
C GLY A 292 -9.94 -9.32 -19.86
N TYR A 293 -9.56 -10.36 -19.16
CA TYR A 293 -10.45 -11.21 -18.36
C TYR A 293 -9.98 -11.28 -16.90
N VAL A 294 -10.79 -10.82 -15.96
CA VAL A 294 -10.56 -11.00 -14.53
C VAL A 294 -11.52 -12.06 -14.02
N GLN A 295 -10.99 -13.07 -13.37
CA GLN A 295 -11.83 -14.05 -12.69
C GLN A 295 -12.68 -13.37 -11.64
N PRO A 296 -14.00 -13.61 -11.60
CA PRO A 296 -14.88 -13.04 -10.61
C PRO A 296 -14.42 -13.38 -9.18
N MET A 297 -14.39 -12.38 -8.31
CA MET A 297 -13.97 -12.48 -6.90
C MET A 297 -15.01 -11.82 -6.01
N PRO A 298 -15.19 -12.26 -4.76
CA PRO A 298 -16.19 -11.72 -3.84
C PRO A 298 -15.76 -10.36 -3.22
N VAL A 299 -15.32 -9.41 -4.04
CA VAL A 299 -14.71 -8.13 -3.61
C VAL A 299 -15.66 -7.20 -2.86
N VAL A 300 -16.97 -7.39 -2.98
CA VAL A 300 -17.99 -6.62 -2.23
C VAL A 300 -18.40 -7.28 -0.92
N TYR A 301 -17.90 -8.47 -0.63
CA TYR A 301 -18.19 -9.16 0.63
C TYR A 301 -17.60 -8.40 1.82
N ILE A 302 -18.40 -8.23 2.90
CA ILE A 302 -17.96 -7.59 4.15
C ILE A 302 -17.96 -8.59 5.30
N ALA A 303 -19.15 -9.08 5.68
CA ALA A 303 -19.27 -10.08 6.73
C ALA A 303 -20.60 -10.82 6.62
N TRP A 304 -20.58 -12.11 6.85
CA TRP A 304 -21.73 -12.99 6.74
C TRP A 304 -22.95 -12.52 7.54
N PHE A 305 -22.72 -11.87 8.70
CA PHE A 305 -23.78 -11.41 9.59
C PHE A 305 -24.27 -9.99 9.29
N LEU A 306 -23.55 -9.19 8.50
CA LEU A 306 -23.74 -7.73 8.41
C LEU A 306 -25.19 -7.33 8.16
N ILE A 307 -25.82 -7.83 7.10
CA ILE A 307 -27.18 -7.49 6.71
C ILE A 307 -28.22 -8.25 7.55
N PRO A 308 -28.15 -9.59 7.72
CA PRO A 308 -29.15 -10.32 8.51
C PRO A 308 -29.22 -9.88 9.97
N ALA A 309 -28.10 -9.47 10.57
CA ALA A 309 -28.06 -9.05 11.97
C ALA A 309 -28.79 -7.73 12.23
N LEU A 310 -29.08 -6.91 11.22
CA LEU A 310 -29.89 -5.70 11.35
C LEU A 310 -31.30 -5.98 11.89
N ALA A 311 -31.84 -7.17 11.63
CA ALA A 311 -33.12 -7.62 12.21
C ALA A 311 -33.10 -7.73 13.76
N PHE A 312 -31.90 -7.90 14.35
CA PHE A 312 -31.72 -8.04 15.81
C PHE A 312 -31.30 -6.74 16.50
N VAL A 313 -31.32 -5.60 15.81
CA VAL A 313 -31.12 -4.27 16.43
C VAL A 313 -32.43 -3.76 17.02
N ASP A 314 -32.39 -3.23 18.23
CA ASP A 314 -33.49 -2.45 18.83
C ASP A 314 -33.44 -1.01 18.26
N TRP A 315 -34.10 -0.82 17.13
CA TRP A 315 -34.12 0.45 16.40
C TRP A 315 -34.74 1.60 17.20
N ASN A 316 -35.68 1.31 18.12
CA ASN A 316 -36.28 2.36 18.95
C ASN A 316 -35.26 2.96 19.92
N ARG A 317 -34.42 2.11 20.51
CA ARG A 317 -33.32 2.57 21.37
C ARG A 317 -32.16 3.16 20.56
N ALA A 318 -31.85 2.56 19.42
CA ALA A 318 -30.74 3.01 18.56
C ALA A 318 -30.96 4.44 18.02
N ARG A 319 -32.22 4.82 17.75
CA ARG A 319 -32.57 6.19 17.31
C ARG A 319 -32.07 7.27 18.28
N GLY A 320 -31.95 6.99 19.59
CA GLY A 320 -31.41 7.93 20.57
C GLY A 320 -29.90 8.20 20.42
N ALA A 321 -29.14 7.29 19.78
CA ALA A 321 -27.70 7.39 19.60
C ALA A 321 -27.26 8.01 18.26
N TRP A 322 -28.18 8.48 17.41
CA TRP A 322 -27.90 8.94 16.07
C TRP A 322 -26.77 9.99 16.01
N ARG A 323 -26.73 10.94 16.97
CA ARG A 323 -25.72 11.98 17.00
C ARG A 323 -24.32 11.44 17.22
N GLU A 324 -24.18 10.48 18.12
CA GLU A 324 -22.88 9.85 18.40
C GLU A 324 -22.38 9.02 17.23
N LEU A 325 -23.30 8.39 16.49
CA LEU A 325 -22.97 7.53 15.33
C LEU A 325 -22.85 8.31 14.02
N THR A 326 -23.14 9.61 14.01
CA THR A 326 -23.09 10.45 12.80
C THR A 326 -21.74 10.34 12.09
N GLY A 327 -20.63 10.34 12.80
CA GLY A 327 -19.30 10.25 12.19
C GLY A 327 -19.11 8.94 11.41
N ILE A 328 -19.52 7.80 11.96
CA ILE A 328 -19.45 6.50 11.27
C ILE A 328 -20.40 6.50 10.05
N ALA A 329 -21.62 7.01 10.22
CA ALA A 329 -22.63 7.04 9.16
C ALA A 329 -22.20 7.94 7.99
N VAL A 330 -21.65 9.12 8.28
CA VAL A 330 -21.13 10.06 7.24
C VAL A 330 -19.96 9.42 6.50
N PHE A 331 -19.04 8.76 7.21
CA PHE A 331 -17.93 8.08 6.59
C PHE A 331 -18.39 6.94 5.67
N ALA A 332 -19.28 6.06 6.16
CA ALA A 332 -19.81 4.95 5.38
C ALA A 332 -20.56 5.42 4.13
N LEU A 333 -21.39 6.48 4.27
CA LEU A 333 -22.16 7.04 3.17
C LEU A 333 -21.22 7.69 2.13
N ALA A 334 -20.25 8.49 2.56
CA ALA A 334 -19.32 9.14 1.65
C ALA A 334 -18.45 8.12 0.89
N ALA A 335 -17.98 7.06 1.57
CA ALA A 335 -17.26 5.96 0.94
C ALA A 335 -18.15 5.23 -0.09
N LEU A 336 -19.40 4.92 0.28
CA LEU A 336 -20.36 4.29 -0.63
C LEU A 336 -20.66 5.14 -1.86
N MET A 337 -20.84 6.44 -1.67
CA MET A 337 -21.04 7.36 -2.80
C MET A 337 -19.83 7.41 -3.72
N TRP A 338 -18.62 7.37 -3.15
CA TRP A 338 -17.40 7.39 -3.95
C TRP A 338 -17.23 6.12 -4.81
N THR A 339 -17.62 4.94 -4.33
CA THR A 339 -17.49 3.69 -5.11
C THR A 339 -18.28 3.73 -6.43
N ALA A 340 -19.37 4.50 -6.50
CA ALA A 340 -20.17 4.73 -7.70
C ALA A 340 -19.84 6.06 -8.41
N GLY A 341 -18.78 6.72 -7.98
CA GLY A 341 -18.36 8.03 -8.50
C GLY A 341 -17.69 7.96 -9.86
N PRO A 342 -17.11 9.10 -10.32
CA PRO A 342 -16.40 9.14 -11.59
C PRO A 342 -15.18 8.22 -11.57
N GLY A 343 -14.83 7.64 -12.72
CA GLY A 343 -13.71 6.70 -12.86
C GLY A 343 -12.36 7.29 -12.45
N THR A 344 -12.20 8.62 -12.54
CA THR A 344 -11.01 9.35 -12.07
C THR A 344 -11.38 10.66 -11.39
N ILE A 345 -10.62 11.00 -10.33
CA ILE A 345 -10.64 12.32 -9.69
C ILE A 345 -9.18 12.75 -9.54
N GLY A 346 -8.64 13.52 -10.49
CA GLY A 346 -7.21 13.84 -10.53
C GLY A 346 -6.35 12.56 -10.57
N PRO A 347 -5.42 12.36 -9.65
CA PRO A 347 -4.58 11.16 -9.60
C PRO A 347 -5.31 9.90 -9.08
N LEU A 348 -6.51 10.07 -8.53
CA LEU A 348 -7.31 8.97 -8.00
C LEU A 348 -8.09 8.30 -9.13
N ARG A 349 -7.84 7.03 -9.34
CA ARG A 349 -8.53 6.19 -10.32
C ARG A 349 -9.13 4.96 -9.66
N TRP A 350 -10.09 4.32 -10.34
CA TRP A 350 -10.74 3.10 -9.89
C TRP A 350 -11.45 3.26 -8.53
N PRO A 351 -12.66 3.81 -8.52
CA PRO A 351 -13.44 4.03 -7.30
C PRO A 351 -13.65 2.76 -6.45
N ALA A 352 -13.56 1.56 -7.04
CA ALA A 352 -13.62 0.30 -6.31
C ALA A 352 -12.52 0.17 -5.24
N ARG A 353 -11.41 0.90 -5.36
CA ARG A 353 -10.36 0.97 -4.32
C ARG A 353 -10.87 1.51 -2.97
N VAL A 354 -12.03 2.14 -2.95
CA VAL A 354 -12.68 2.66 -1.74
C VAL A 354 -13.58 1.61 -1.07
N LEU A 355 -13.76 0.42 -1.65
CA LEU A 355 -14.53 -0.68 -1.04
C LEU A 355 -14.07 -1.05 0.38
N PRO A 356 -12.78 -1.04 0.74
CA PRO A 356 -12.33 -1.22 2.13
C PRO A 356 -12.94 -0.21 3.09
N MET A 357 -13.12 1.03 2.65
CA MET A 357 -13.72 2.10 3.46
C MET A 357 -15.23 1.91 3.63
N VAL A 358 -15.92 1.41 2.60
CA VAL A 358 -17.32 0.98 2.72
C VAL A 358 -17.45 -0.17 3.71
N ALA A 359 -16.58 -1.19 3.58
CA ALA A 359 -16.55 -2.32 4.49
C ALA A 359 -16.29 -1.87 5.93
N LEU A 360 -15.29 -1.03 6.16
CA LEU A 360 -14.95 -0.48 7.47
C LEU A 360 -16.14 0.29 8.07
N GLY A 361 -16.72 1.23 7.31
CA GLY A 361 -17.81 2.07 7.79
C GLY A 361 -19.07 1.26 8.16
N LEU A 362 -19.49 0.34 7.29
CA LEU A 362 -20.67 -0.50 7.53
C LEU A 362 -20.44 -1.52 8.65
N LEU A 363 -19.27 -2.15 8.70
CA LEU A 363 -18.92 -3.11 9.76
C LEU A 363 -18.89 -2.43 11.13
N LEU A 364 -18.28 -1.25 11.23
CA LEU A 364 -18.26 -0.43 12.44
C LEU A 364 -19.68 -0.08 12.87
N LEU A 365 -20.50 0.43 11.94
CA LEU A 365 -21.88 0.83 12.25
C LEU A 365 -22.69 -0.34 12.80
N VAL A 366 -22.68 -1.48 12.12
CA VAL A 366 -23.45 -2.66 12.52
C VAL A 366 -22.93 -3.25 13.84
N CYS A 367 -21.62 -3.40 14.02
CA CYS A 367 -21.06 -3.98 15.25
C CYS A 367 -21.23 -3.04 16.46
N VAL A 368 -21.20 -1.72 16.28
CA VAL A 368 -21.51 -0.77 17.34
C VAL A 368 -23.01 -0.81 17.68
N LEU A 369 -23.90 -0.87 16.68
CA LEU A 369 -25.35 -1.02 16.91
C LEU A 369 -25.67 -2.30 17.65
N LEU A 370 -25.10 -3.43 17.24
CA LEU A 370 -25.28 -4.71 17.91
C LEU A 370 -24.68 -4.72 19.32
N GLY A 371 -23.47 -4.15 19.47
CA GLY A 371 -22.80 -4.07 20.77
C GLY A 371 -23.57 -3.27 21.82
N ARG A 372 -24.36 -2.30 21.39
CA ARG A 372 -25.16 -1.43 22.28
C ARG A 372 -26.63 -1.79 22.35
N PHE A 373 -27.19 -2.20 21.24
CA PHE A 373 -28.65 -2.31 21.07
C PHE A 373 -29.13 -3.68 20.55
N ALA A 374 -28.28 -4.72 20.57
CA ALA A 374 -28.77 -6.07 20.22
C ALA A 374 -29.89 -6.51 21.14
N THR A 375 -30.94 -7.11 20.55
CA THR A 375 -32.07 -7.65 21.26
C THR A 375 -32.52 -8.96 20.64
N PHE A 376 -32.77 -9.94 21.50
CA PHE A 376 -33.32 -11.25 21.13
C PHE A 376 -34.77 -11.42 21.62
N LYS A 377 -35.38 -10.34 22.09
CA LYS A 377 -36.82 -10.31 22.35
C LYS A 377 -37.54 -10.55 21.02
N ASP A 378 -38.61 -11.33 21.05
CA ASP A 378 -39.36 -11.71 19.83
C ASP A 378 -38.50 -12.35 18.76
N TRP A 379 -37.53 -13.18 19.18
CA TRP A 379 -36.50 -13.77 18.31
C TRP A 379 -37.03 -14.49 17.06
N ARG A 380 -38.26 -15.06 17.14
CA ARG A 380 -38.91 -15.73 15.99
C ARG A 380 -39.25 -14.73 14.88
N ALA A 381 -39.90 -13.62 15.22
CA ALA A 381 -40.25 -12.58 14.26
C ALA A 381 -38.97 -11.96 13.65
N ARG A 382 -37.94 -11.70 14.48
CA ARG A 382 -36.66 -11.21 14.05
C ARG A 382 -35.90 -12.21 13.19
N GLY A 383 -36.02 -13.51 13.50
CA GLY A 383 -35.44 -14.58 12.68
C GLY A 383 -36.10 -14.65 11.30
N ILE A 384 -37.43 -14.47 11.21
CA ILE A 384 -38.14 -14.38 9.93
C ILE A 384 -37.67 -13.15 9.16
N ALA A 385 -37.53 -12.00 9.80
CA ALA A 385 -36.98 -10.79 9.14
C ALA A 385 -35.55 -11.00 8.61
N ALA A 386 -34.69 -11.66 9.40
CA ALA A 386 -33.35 -12.02 8.96
C ALA A 386 -33.36 -12.99 7.75
N ALA A 387 -34.25 -13.98 7.76
CA ALA A 387 -34.42 -14.91 6.64
C ALA A 387 -34.93 -14.20 5.38
N VAL A 388 -35.82 -13.22 5.50
CA VAL A 388 -36.26 -12.37 4.39
C VAL A 388 -35.07 -11.56 3.83
N LEU A 389 -34.22 -10.98 4.69
CA LEU A 389 -33.02 -10.27 4.25
C LEU A 389 -32.06 -11.21 3.51
N ILE A 390 -31.83 -12.44 4.00
CA ILE A 390 -31.03 -13.45 3.31
C ILE A 390 -31.65 -13.81 1.95
N GLY A 391 -32.96 -13.94 1.89
CA GLY A 391 -33.69 -14.20 0.64
C GLY A 391 -33.52 -13.08 -0.40
N LEU A 392 -33.54 -11.81 0.05
CA LEU A 392 -33.29 -10.65 -0.82
C LEU A 392 -31.84 -10.62 -1.33
N LEU A 393 -30.86 -10.94 -0.46
CA LEU A 393 -29.46 -11.07 -0.87
C LEU A 393 -29.28 -12.20 -1.90
N TRP A 394 -29.95 -13.33 -1.70
CA TRP A 394 -29.93 -14.44 -2.64
C TRP A 394 -30.52 -14.06 -4.00
N ILE A 395 -31.70 -13.44 -4.03
CA ILE A 395 -32.35 -12.96 -5.27
C ILE A 395 -31.43 -12.00 -6.01
N ARG A 396 -30.79 -11.08 -5.28
CA ARG A 396 -29.88 -10.09 -5.86
C ARG A 396 -28.65 -10.77 -6.46
N SER A 397 -28.01 -11.71 -5.76
CA SER A 397 -26.84 -12.45 -6.24
C SER A 397 -27.21 -13.32 -7.45
N PHE A 398 -28.35 -13.99 -7.40
CA PHE A 398 -28.85 -14.78 -8.51
C PHE A 398 -29.11 -13.93 -9.76
N SER A 399 -29.69 -12.74 -9.60
CA SER A 399 -29.95 -11.85 -10.74
C SER A 399 -28.68 -11.25 -11.36
N ALA A 400 -27.60 -11.12 -10.55
CA ALA A 400 -26.32 -10.60 -11.02
C ALA A 400 -25.47 -11.66 -11.74
N ASP A 401 -25.52 -12.90 -11.23
CA ASP A 401 -24.73 -14.03 -11.75
C ASP A 401 -25.54 -15.33 -11.69
N PRO A 402 -26.47 -15.55 -12.62
CA PRO A 402 -27.34 -16.71 -12.62
C PRO A 402 -26.60 -18.04 -12.88
N HIS A 403 -25.40 -18.02 -13.46
CA HIS A 403 -24.61 -19.22 -13.67
C HIS A 403 -24.14 -19.86 -12.36
N ASN A 404 -23.92 -19.08 -11.33
CA ASN A 404 -23.49 -19.51 -10.00
C ASN A 404 -24.66 -19.81 -9.04
N TRP A 405 -25.87 -20.08 -9.56
CA TRP A 405 -27.08 -20.21 -8.74
C TRP A 405 -26.95 -21.25 -7.62
N ILE A 406 -26.29 -22.39 -7.87
CA ILE A 406 -26.06 -23.43 -6.86
C ILE A 406 -25.23 -22.86 -5.70
N ALA A 407 -24.15 -22.15 -6.00
CA ALA A 407 -23.31 -21.52 -4.98
C ALA A 407 -24.09 -20.48 -4.17
N HIS A 408 -24.95 -19.71 -4.82
CA HIS A 408 -25.79 -18.72 -4.12
C HIS A 408 -26.82 -19.39 -3.20
N VAL A 409 -27.43 -20.50 -3.62
CA VAL A 409 -28.37 -21.28 -2.77
C VAL A 409 -27.62 -21.88 -1.57
N ILE A 410 -26.48 -22.53 -1.79
CA ILE A 410 -25.67 -23.13 -0.71
C ILE A 410 -25.26 -22.06 0.29
N ALA A 411 -24.77 -20.91 -0.20
CA ALA A 411 -24.33 -19.80 0.63
C ALA A 411 -25.51 -19.24 1.46
N ALA A 412 -26.68 -19.04 0.85
CA ALA A 412 -27.87 -18.54 1.55
C ALA A 412 -28.36 -19.51 2.63
N LEU A 413 -28.40 -20.82 2.31
CA LEU A 413 -28.79 -21.86 3.29
C LEU A 413 -27.77 -21.97 4.42
N ALA A 414 -26.47 -21.90 4.13
CA ALA A 414 -25.42 -21.90 5.15
C ALA A 414 -25.52 -20.67 6.06
N LEU A 415 -25.77 -19.49 5.48
CA LEU A 415 -26.02 -18.26 6.24
C LEU A 415 -27.25 -18.40 7.16
N ALA A 416 -28.33 -18.94 6.64
CA ALA A 416 -29.55 -19.15 7.43
C ALA A 416 -29.31 -20.14 8.58
N ALA A 417 -28.64 -21.25 8.33
CA ALA A 417 -28.30 -22.25 9.36
C ALA A 417 -27.35 -21.65 10.41
N LEU A 418 -26.31 -20.94 10.00
CA LEU A 418 -25.38 -20.28 10.91
C LEU A 418 -26.07 -19.19 11.73
N GLY A 419 -26.90 -18.37 11.10
CA GLY A 419 -27.71 -17.36 11.80
C GLY A 419 -28.66 -17.99 12.83
N ALA A 420 -29.33 -19.08 12.47
CA ALA A 420 -30.18 -19.83 13.40
C ALA A 420 -29.38 -20.38 14.59
N ALA A 421 -28.21 -20.94 14.38
CA ALA A 421 -27.32 -21.43 15.45
C ALA A 421 -26.88 -20.29 16.39
N VAL A 422 -26.46 -19.12 15.81
CA VAL A 422 -26.07 -17.92 16.57
C VAL A 422 -27.25 -17.41 17.43
N VAL A 423 -28.46 -17.31 16.86
CA VAL A 423 -29.68 -16.91 17.59
C VAL A 423 -30.01 -17.89 18.68
N TRP A 424 -29.94 -19.19 18.39
CA TRP A 424 -30.16 -20.23 19.39
C TRP A 424 -29.20 -20.14 20.57
N LEU A 425 -27.89 -19.95 20.31
CA LEU A 425 -26.88 -19.74 21.34
C LEU A 425 -27.15 -18.47 22.15
N ALA A 426 -27.51 -17.37 21.50
CA ALA A 426 -27.80 -16.11 22.16
C ALA A 426 -29.00 -16.21 23.11
N VAL A 427 -30.04 -16.95 22.69
CA VAL A 427 -31.28 -17.12 23.47
C VAL A 427 -31.11 -18.17 24.58
N ARG A 428 -30.41 -19.29 24.30
CA ARG A 428 -30.37 -20.46 25.21
C ARG A 428 -29.14 -20.51 26.10
N LYS A 429 -28.01 -19.86 25.70
CA LYS A 429 -26.73 -19.94 26.42
C LYS A 429 -26.26 -18.58 26.84
N SER A 430 -25.61 -17.84 25.91
CA SER A 430 -25.13 -16.48 26.14
C SER A 430 -24.81 -15.75 24.85
N THR A 431 -24.92 -14.45 24.89
CA THR A 431 -24.47 -13.59 23.76
C THR A 431 -22.97 -13.79 23.45
N THR A 432 -22.15 -14.06 24.48
CA THR A 432 -20.71 -14.33 24.31
C THR A 432 -20.48 -15.58 23.45
N ALA A 433 -21.19 -16.68 23.72
CA ALA A 433 -21.09 -17.91 22.92
C ALA A 433 -21.58 -17.70 21.48
N ALA A 434 -22.64 -16.90 21.29
CA ALA A 434 -23.13 -16.53 19.97
C ALA A 434 -22.12 -15.75 19.17
N VAL A 435 -21.47 -14.77 19.78
CA VAL A 435 -20.41 -13.96 19.12
C VAL A 435 -19.16 -14.79 18.87
N ALA A 436 -18.79 -15.70 19.79
CA ALA A 436 -17.68 -16.62 19.56
C ALA A 436 -17.89 -17.51 18.33
N LEU A 437 -19.11 -18.08 18.16
CA LEU A 437 -19.46 -18.80 16.94
C LEU A 437 -19.39 -17.88 15.70
N GLY A 438 -19.82 -16.62 15.84
CA GLY A 438 -19.72 -15.61 14.78
C GLY A 438 -18.29 -15.35 14.32
N ILE A 439 -17.34 -15.30 15.24
CA ILE A 439 -15.90 -15.17 14.96
C ILE A 439 -15.38 -16.44 14.27
N ILE A 440 -15.69 -17.62 14.80
CA ILE A 440 -15.23 -18.90 14.21
C ILE A 440 -15.71 -19.06 12.76
N ALA A 441 -16.92 -18.59 12.46
CA ALA A 441 -17.49 -18.68 11.11
C ALA A 441 -16.72 -17.84 10.05
N VAL A 442 -15.94 -16.85 10.45
CA VAL A 442 -15.12 -16.07 9.53
C VAL A 442 -14.09 -16.95 8.84
N PHE A 443 -13.49 -17.91 9.54
CA PHE A 443 -12.37 -18.72 9.05
C PHE A 443 -12.73 -19.64 7.88
N PRO A 444 -13.75 -20.51 7.97
CA PRO A 444 -14.15 -21.35 6.85
C PRO A 444 -14.68 -20.53 5.67
N ILE A 445 -15.30 -19.38 5.91
CA ILE A 445 -15.75 -18.50 4.82
C ILE A 445 -14.55 -17.95 4.05
N ALA A 446 -13.53 -17.43 4.76
CA ALA A 446 -12.30 -16.93 4.13
C ALA A 446 -11.59 -18.05 3.35
N TYR A 447 -11.46 -19.26 3.93
CA TYR A 447 -10.92 -20.42 3.25
C TYR A 447 -11.63 -20.71 1.93
N ILE A 448 -12.98 -20.86 1.97
CA ILE A 448 -13.79 -21.20 0.78
C ILE A 448 -13.70 -20.10 -0.29
N GLN A 449 -13.69 -18.82 0.11
CA GLN A 449 -13.58 -17.71 -0.82
C GLN A 449 -12.25 -17.72 -1.56
N VAL A 450 -11.13 -17.93 -0.85
CA VAL A 450 -9.79 -17.98 -1.44
C VAL A 450 -9.61 -19.22 -2.30
N GLU A 451 -10.06 -20.39 -1.85
CA GLU A 451 -10.00 -21.63 -2.61
C GLU A 451 -10.76 -21.52 -3.95
N ARG A 452 -11.94 -20.93 -3.93
CA ARG A 452 -12.78 -20.76 -5.14
C ARG A 452 -12.25 -19.71 -6.11
N ALA A 453 -11.43 -18.77 -5.64
CA ALA A 453 -10.81 -17.74 -6.46
C ALA A 453 -9.49 -18.19 -7.12
N GLN A 454 -9.13 -19.46 -7.05
CA GLN A 454 -7.93 -20.02 -7.69
C GLN A 454 -8.17 -20.42 -9.15
N PRO A 455 -7.14 -20.34 -10.02
CA PRO A 455 -5.86 -19.65 -9.80
C PRO A 455 -6.03 -18.13 -9.78
N THR A 456 -5.18 -17.46 -8.99
CA THR A 456 -5.20 -15.99 -8.94
C THR A 456 -4.67 -15.42 -10.27
N PRO A 457 -5.47 -14.70 -11.05
CA PRO A 457 -5.06 -14.23 -12.37
C PRO A 457 -3.95 -13.17 -12.33
N MET A 458 -3.72 -12.56 -11.19
CA MET A 458 -2.75 -11.49 -10.99
C MET A 458 -1.34 -11.99 -10.67
N SER A 459 -1.15 -13.25 -10.30
CA SER A 459 0.17 -13.76 -9.94
C SER A 459 1.13 -13.76 -11.14
N TRP A 460 2.35 -13.28 -10.89
CA TRP A 460 3.45 -13.36 -11.84
C TRP A 460 4.20 -14.68 -11.71
N ASN A 461 4.02 -15.39 -10.59
CA ASN A 461 4.71 -16.61 -10.21
C ASN A 461 6.24 -16.42 -10.13
N LEU A 462 6.71 -15.23 -9.71
CA LEU A 462 8.13 -14.98 -9.56
C LEU A 462 8.73 -15.92 -8.50
N PRO A 463 9.99 -16.36 -8.66
CA PRO A 463 10.69 -17.13 -7.66
C PRO A 463 10.73 -16.40 -6.32
N SER A 464 10.57 -17.12 -5.23
CA SER A 464 10.50 -16.55 -3.88
C SER A 464 11.57 -17.06 -2.93
N ASP A 465 12.41 -18.00 -3.37
CA ASP A 465 13.63 -18.44 -2.71
C ASP A 465 14.81 -17.71 -3.33
N ARG A 466 15.37 -16.74 -2.61
CA ARG A 466 16.44 -15.88 -3.12
C ARG A 466 17.74 -16.65 -3.36
N ALA A 467 18.08 -17.57 -2.48
CA ALA A 467 19.32 -18.35 -2.61
C ALA A 467 19.25 -19.23 -3.86
N ALA A 468 18.14 -19.94 -4.06
CA ALA A 468 17.92 -20.75 -5.26
C ALA A 468 17.88 -19.89 -6.52
N ALA A 469 17.23 -18.73 -6.48
CA ALA A 469 17.14 -17.81 -7.62
C ALA A 469 18.52 -17.28 -8.04
N ARG A 470 19.38 -16.90 -7.08
CA ARG A 470 20.74 -16.45 -7.36
C ARG A 470 21.61 -17.54 -7.97
N ALA A 471 21.48 -18.77 -7.46
CA ALA A 471 22.24 -19.91 -7.96
C ALA A 471 21.86 -20.36 -9.38
N ALA A 472 20.58 -20.21 -9.73
CA ALA A 472 20.09 -20.56 -11.06
C ALA A 472 20.37 -19.52 -12.14
N PHE A 473 20.54 -18.25 -11.74
CA PHE A 473 20.66 -17.13 -12.69
C PHE A 473 22.09 -17.00 -13.23
N PRO A 474 22.28 -16.56 -14.49
CA PRO A 474 23.62 -16.35 -15.04
C PRO A 474 24.44 -15.34 -14.22
N GLU A 475 25.73 -15.59 -14.08
CA GLU A 475 26.66 -14.65 -13.40
C GLU A 475 27.00 -13.47 -14.33
N PHE A 476 26.13 -12.47 -14.33
CA PHE A 476 26.31 -11.26 -15.11
C PHE A 476 27.09 -10.20 -14.32
N ALA A 477 28.23 -9.76 -14.84
CA ALA A 477 28.97 -8.60 -14.33
C ALA A 477 28.56 -7.33 -15.08
N GLY A 478 28.62 -6.17 -14.42
CA GLY A 478 28.28 -4.88 -15.01
C GLY A 478 26.78 -4.64 -15.18
N THR A 479 26.43 -3.65 -15.99
CA THR A 479 25.05 -3.21 -16.23
C THR A 479 24.40 -3.96 -17.38
N THR A 480 23.27 -4.60 -17.11
CA THR A 480 22.51 -5.40 -18.10
C THR A 480 21.24 -4.70 -18.53
N LEU A 481 21.02 -4.55 -19.83
CA LEU A 481 19.75 -4.17 -20.43
C LEU A 481 19.03 -5.44 -20.92
N GLN A 482 17.91 -5.78 -20.33
CA GLN A 482 17.05 -6.85 -20.86
C GLN A 482 15.96 -6.27 -21.76
N LEU A 483 15.80 -6.86 -22.93
CA LEU A 483 14.71 -6.58 -23.86
C LEU A 483 13.82 -7.84 -23.99
N GLY A 484 12.71 -7.85 -23.29
CA GLY A 484 11.81 -9.01 -23.25
C GLY A 484 10.35 -8.61 -23.03
N ASP A 485 9.44 -9.54 -23.25
CA ASP A 485 8.03 -9.38 -22.90
C ASP A 485 7.55 -10.57 -22.07
N ARG A 486 7.08 -10.28 -20.85
CA ARG A 486 6.56 -11.29 -19.91
C ARG A 486 5.33 -12.02 -20.46
N ALA A 487 4.53 -11.35 -21.28
CA ALA A 487 3.33 -11.94 -21.86
C ALA A 487 3.63 -13.12 -22.80
N LEU A 488 4.84 -13.16 -23.36
CA LEU A 488 5.29 -14.24 -24.26
C LEU A 488 5.78 -15.49 -23.50
N ILE A 489 5.88 -15.45 -22.16
CA ILE A 489 6.26 -16.61 -21.35
C ILE A 489 5.01 -17.43 -21.03
N PRO A 490 4.91 -18.69 -21.50
CA PRO A 490 3.81 -19.56 -21.14
C PRO A 490 3.70 -19.76 -19.63
N PRO A 491 2.50 -19.84 -19.04
CA PRO A 491 2.33 -20.00 -17.61
C PRO A 491 3.13 -21.17 -17.00
N GLY A 492 3.22 -22.30 -17.70
CA GLY A 492 3.98 -23.47 -17.25
C GLY A 492 5.51 -23.30 -17.28
N GLU A 493 6.02 -22.25 -17.94
CA GLU A 493 7.46 -21.93 -18.01
C GLU A 493 7.85 -20.78 -17.05
N ARG A 494 6.91 -20.25 -16.31
CA ARG A 494 7.14 -19.17 -15.29
C ARG A 494 7.65 -19.78 -14.00
N THR A 495 8.78 -20.47 -14.08
CA THR A 495 9.45 -21.17 -12.98
C THR A 495 10.94 -20.88 -12.98
N LEU A 496 11.63 -21.22 -11.91
CA LEU A 496 13.07 -21.04 -11.79
C LEU A 496 13.84 -21.94 -12.77
N ASP A 497 13.40 -23.18 -12.96
CA ASP A 497 13.95 -24.11 -13.96
C ASP A 497 13.52 -23.75 -15.39
N GLY A 498 12.62 -22.80 -15.54
CA GLY A 498 12.11 -22.27 -16.79
C GLY A 498 12.67 -20.88 -17.10
N ALA A 499 11.79 -20.01 -17.60
CA ALA A 499 12.18 -18.68 -18.09
C ALA A 499 12.71 -17.75 -16.97
N TYR A 500 12.24 -17.91 -15.74
CA TYR A 500 12.67 -17.05 -14.62
C TYR A 500 14.04 -17.42 -14.02
N GLY A 501 14.70 -18.46 -14.49
CA GLY A 501 16.12 -18.67 -14.26
C GLY A 501 17.03 -17.87 -15.23
N SER A 502 16.43 -17.18 -16.23
CA SER A 502 17.17 -16.48 -17.27
C SER A 502 16.67 -15.05 -17.53
N LEU A 503 15.42 -14.75 -17.20
CA LEU A 503 14.74 -13.47 -17.47
C LEU A 503 14.21 -12.83 -16.19
N VAL A 504 14.38 -11.52 -16.09
CA VAL A 504 13.88 -10.70 -14.99
C VAL A 504 12.69 -9.84 -15.44
N PHE A 505 11.69 -9.70 -14.57
CA PHE A 505 10.58 -8.77 -14.76
C PHE A 505 10.23 -8.10 -13.42
N GLY A 506 9.64 -6.91 -13.49
CA GLY A 506 9.40 -6.15 -12.29
C GLY A 506 10.71 -5.79 -11.58
N ASN A 507 10.73 -5.96 -10.26
CA ASN A 507 11.92 -5.74 -9.42
C ASN A 507 12.71 -7.03 -9.12
N TYR A 508 12.41 -8.14 -9.78
CA TYR A 508 13.03 -9.44 -9.50
C TYR A 508 14.57 -9.42 -9.56
N ALA A 509 15.17 -8.60 -10.44
CA ALA A 509 16.62 -8.41 -10.48
C ALA A 509 17.23 -7.98 -9.13
N LYS A 510 16.45 -7.28 -8.27
CA LYS A 510 16.89 -6.83 -6.95
C LYS A 510 16.99 -7.98 -5.93
N ASP A 511 16.16 -9.01 -6.08
CA ASP A 511 16.22 -10.22 -5.25
C ASP A 511 17.48 -11.04 -5.51
N ILE A 512 17.87 -11.12 -6.78
CA ILE A 512 19.07 -11.86 -7.20
C ILE A 512 20.34 -10.99 -7.16
N GLU A 513 20.24 -9.73 -6.73
CA GLU A 513 21.36 -8.79 -6.57
C GLU A 513 22.17 -8.61 -7.88
N ARG A 514 21.48 -8.46 -9.01
CA ARG A 514 22.07 -8.18 -10.31
C ARG A 514 21.70 -6.77 -10.77
N THR A 515 22.64 -6.08 -11.41
CA THR A 515 22.43 -4.73 -11.92
C THR A 515 21.74 -4.76 -13.27
N TYR A 516 20.45 -4.53 -13.26
CA TYR A 516 19.61 -4.43 -14.46
C TYR A 516 19.08 -3.00 -14.62
N VAL A 517 19.02 -2.55 -15.88
CA VAL A 517 18.34 -1.31 -16.25
C VAL A 517 16.85 -1.35 -15.90
N SER A 518 16.30 -2.54 -15.90
CA SER A 518 14.88 -2.80 -15.67
C SER A 518 14.49 -2.72 -14.20
N GLY A 519 13.31 -2.17 -13.91
CA GLY A 519 12.71 -2.15 -12.58
C GLY A 519 11.24 -1.76 -12.64
N TYR A 520 10.42 -2.30 -11.74
CA TYR A 520 9.01 -1.92 -11.62
C TYR A 520 8.88 -0.48 -11.19
N THR A 521 8.06 0.30 -11.89
CA THR A 521 7.81 1.69 -11.53
C THR A 521 6.49 2.23 -12.07
N PRO A 522 5.52 2.57 -11.22
CA PRO A 522 4.30 3.25 -11.65
C PRO A 522 4.53 4.76 -11.93
N ASN A 523 5.67 5.31 -11.50
CA ASN A 523 6.04 6.73 -11.63
C ASN A 523 7.30 6.96 -12.48
N GLY A 524 7.73 5.98 -13.25
CA GLY A 524 8.98 5.97 -14.00
C GLY A 524 9.17 7.16 -14.93
N HIS A 525 10.41 7.36 -15.38
CA HIS A 525 10.76 8.42 -16.31
C HIS A 525 10.15 8.14 -17.69
N TYR A 526 9.13 8.93 -18.06
CA TYR A 526 8.32 8.71 -19.26
C TYR A 526 9.14 8.64 -20.55
N TRP A 527 10.00 9.64 -20.78
CA TRP A 527 10.74 9.75 -22.03
C TRP A 527 11.76 8.62 -22.22
N PHE A 528 12.31 8.10 -21.13
CA PHE A 528 13.18 6.93 -21.19
C PHE A 528 12.37 5.65 -21.55
N GLY A 529 11.23 5.46 -20.92
CA GLY A 529 10.33 4.36 -21.27
C GLY A 529 9.86 4.45 -22.72
N ASP A 530 9.48 5.65 -23.20
CA ASP A 530 9.06 5.90 -24.58
C ASP A 530 10.20 5.60 -25.59
N MET A 531 11.42 6.02 -25.28
CA MET A 531 12.60 5.80 -26.11
C MET A 531 12.87 4.31 -26.39
N LEU A 532 12.75 3.46 -25.36
CA LEU A 532 12.94 2.02 -25.46
C LEU A 532 11.63 1.24 -25.63
N CYS A 533 10.48 1.93 -25.72
CA CYS A 533 9.13 1.38 -25.57
C CYS A 533 9.02 0.38 -24.38
N MET A 534 9.70 0.71 -23.29
CA MET A 534 9.70 -0.06 -22.05
C MET A 534 8.52 0.34 -21.19
N ARG A 535 7.73 -0.63 -20.76
CA ARG A 535 6.57 -0.44 -19.89
C ARG A 535 6.98 -0.45 -18.41
N TRP A 536 6.03 -0.09 -17.56
CA TRP A 536 6.19 -0.06 -16.11
C TRP A 536 6.58 -1.42 -15.48
N ASP A 537 6.25 -2.53 -16.14
CA ASP A 537 6.56 -3.91 -15.74
C ASP A 537 7.87 -4.43 -16.34
N THR A 538 8.61 -3.56 -17.05
CA THR A 538 9.86 -3.80 -17.79
C THR A 538 9.71 -4.57 -19.10
N SER A 539 8.51 -4.99 -19.48
CA SER A 539 8.26 -5.54 -20.81
C SER A 539 8.44 -4.48 -21.88
N VAL A 540 8.96 -4.88 -23.05
CA VAL A 540 9.23 -3.99 -24.17
C VAL A 540 8.49 -4.43 -25.44
N CYS A 541 8.39 -3.54 -26.42
CA CYS A 541 7.87 -3.88 -27.75
C CYS A 541 8.95 -4.51 -28.64
N PRO A 542 8.56 -5.18 -29.75
CA PRO A 542 9.51 -5.79 -30.69
C PRO A 542 10.53 -4.83 -31.30
N ASP A 543 10.21 -3.54 -31.36
CA ASP A 543 11.09 -2.51 -31.92
C ASP A 543 12.20 -2.04 -30.94
N ALA A 544 12.15 -2.46 -29.69
CA ALA A 544 13.09 -2.00 -28.65
C ALA A 544 14.56 -2.31 -28.96
N TYR A 545 14.84 -3.46 -29.59
CA TYR A 545 16.21 -3.82 -29.99
C TYR A 545 16.77 -2.82 -31.00
N ARG A 546 16.04 -2.49 -32.05
CA ARG A 546 16.44 -1.49 -33.04
C ARG A 546 16.62 -0.12 -32.39
N ARG A 547 15.73 0.28 -31.49
CA ARG A 547 15.80 1.57 -30.77
C ARG A 547 17.00 1.64 -29.84
N ALA A 548 17.35 0.55 -29.15
CA ALA A 548 18.49 0.49 -28.25
C ALA A 548 19.83 0.73 -28.97
N PHE A 549 19.95 0.26 -30.21
CA PHE A 549 21.13 0.46 -31.06
C PHE A 549 21.02 1.63 -32.05
N ALA A 550 19.92 2.39 -31.99
CA ALA A 550 19.81 3.61 -32.81
C ALA A 550 20.80 4.67 -32.35
N VAL A 551 21.45 5.33 -33.33
CA VAL A 551 22.41 6.43 -33.09
C VAL A 551 21.62 7.69 -32.72
N GLU A 552 21.97 8.34 -31.62
CA GLU A 552 21.44 9.63 -31.22
C GLU A 552 22.18 10.73 -32.03
N PRO A 553 21.44 11.56 -32.82
CA PRO A 553 22.04 12.42 -33.82
C PRO A 553 22.99 13.50 -33.27
N SER A 554 22.73 14.01 -32.05
CA SER A 554 23.51 15.10 -31.46
C SER A 554 24.85 14.63 -30.86
N THR A 555 24.95 13.33 -30.51
CA THR A 555 26.15 12.77 -29.87
C THR A 555 26.91 11.76 -30.73
N GLY A 556 26.25 11.25 -31.80
CA GLY A 556 26.80 10.17 -32.61
C GLY A 556 26.96 8.82 -31.89
N LYS A 557 26.41 8.69 -30.67
CA LYS A 557 26.43 7.47 -29.85
C LYS A 557 25.13 6.71 -29.94
N THR A 558 25.19 5.40 -29.79
CA THR A 558 23.95 4.61 -29.66
C THR A 558 23.28 4.82 -28.28
N VAL A 559 21.98 4.50 -28.16
CA VAL A 559 21.29 4.61 -26.89
C VAL A 559 21.95 3.73 -25.82
N VAL A 560 22.35 2.49 -26.14
CA VAL A 560 23.07 1.60 -25.22
C VAL A 560 24.46 2.17 -24.82
N ASP A 561 25.11 2.97 -25.67
CA ASP A 561 26.35 3.67 -25.31
C ASP A 561 26.05 4.79 -24.31
N LEU A 562 25.02 5.59 -24.59
CA LEU A 562 24.60 6.68 -23.70
C LEU A 562 24.15 6.17 -22.31
N MET A 563 23.76 4.92 -22.24
CA MET A 563 23.39 4.24 -20.98
C MET A 563 24.57 3.57 -20.27
N ASN A 564 25.77 3.54 -20.86
CA ASN A 564 26.89 2.75 -20.35
C ASN A 564 26.53 1.28 -20.07
N VAL A 565 25.72 0.65 -20.96
CA VAL A 565 25.31 -0.74 -20.83
C VAL A 565 26.46 -1.67 -21.25
N ASP A 566 26.74 -2.69 -20.43
CA ASP A 566 27.79 -3.68 -20.69
C ASP A 566 27.29 -4.91 -21.42
N ARG A 567 25.98 -5.23 -21.23
CA ARG A 567 25.31 -6.42 -21.74
C ARG A 567 23.90 -6.13 -22.17
N VAL A 568 23.48 -6.75 -23.29
CA VAL A 568 22.08 -6.75 -23.73
C VAL A 568 21.58 -8.19 -23.77
N VAL A 569 20.51 -8.47 -23.02
CA VAL A 569 19.81 -9.76 -22.98
C VAL A 569 18.54 -9.67 -23.80
N LEU A 570 18.43 -10.47 -24.83
CA LEU A 570 17.28 -10.53 -25.72
C LEU A 570 16.43 -11.77 -25.40
N HIS A 571 15.14 -11.58 -25.12
CA HIS A 571 14.19 -12.67 -24.97
C HIS A 571 13.94 -13.34 -26.32
N ARG A 572 14.33 -14.60 -26.48
CA ARG A 572 14.25 -15.29 -27.79
C ARG A 572 12.84 -15.39 -28.33
N ALA A 573 11.81 -15.50 -27.47
CA ALA A 573 10.42 -15.50 -27.94
C ALA A 573 10.00 -14.17 -28.61
N LEU A 574 10.64 -13.04 -28.22
CA LEU A 574 10.41 -11.73 -28.83
C LEU A 574 11.34 -11.48 -30.01
N TYR A 575 12.56 -12.05 -29.98
CA TYR A 575 13.63 -11.86 -31.00
C TYR A 575 14.20 -13.21 -31.43
N PRO A 576 13.44 -14.07 -32.13
CA PRO A 576 13.85 -15.45 -32.44
C PRO A 576 15.11 -15.51 -33.30
N ASP A 577 15.27 -14.57 -34.22
CA ASP A 577 16.36 -14.55 -35.22
C ASP A 577 17.52 -13.62 -34.87
N ALA A 578 17.50 -12.97 -33.71
CA ALA A 578 18.49 -11.94 -33.38
C ALA A 578 19.93 -12.49 -33.41
N ALA A 579 20.17 -13.66 -32.82
CA ALA A 579 21.50 -14.27 -32.75
C ALA A 579 21.98 -14.87 -34.09
N THR A 580 21.13 -14.93 -35.14
CA THR A 580 21.52 -15.34 -36.50
C THR A 580 22.09 -14.18 -37.31
N GLN A 581 21.87 -12.95 -36.82
CA GLN A 581 22.40 -11.72 -37.42
C GLN A 581 23.80 -11.40 -36.89
N PRO A 582 24.64 -10.72 -37.66
CA PRO A 582 25.92 -10.20 -37.15
C PRO A 582 25.68 -9.33 -35.92
N ALA A 583 26.57 -9.44 -34.93
CA ALA A 583 26.50 -8.57 -33.77
C ALA A 583 26.72 -7.11 -34.19
N PRO A 584 26.09 -6.14 -33.53
CA PRO A 584 26.36 -4.72 -33.74
C PRO A 584 27.85 -4.38 -33.50
N THR A 585 28.36 -3.36 -34.15
CA THR A 585 29.76 -2.95 -33.99
C THR A 585 30.15 -2.70 -32.52
N GLY A 586 31.24 -3.32 -32.08
CA GLY A 586 31.73 -3.27 -30.69
C GLY A 586 31.02 -4.25 -29.75
N TRP A 587 30.20 -5.15 -30.30
CA TRP A 587 29.48 -6.18 -29.55
C TRP A 587 29.73 -7.57 -30.16
N LYS A 588 29.65 -8.60 -29.31
CA LYS A 588 29.74 -10.00 -29.69
C LYS A 588 28.59 -10.82 -29.05
N TRP A 589 28.13 -11.84 -29.77
CA TRP A 589 27.23 -12.85 -29.22
C TRP A 589 28.03 -13.75 -28.27
N VAL A 590 27.42 -14.03 -27.10
CA VAL A 590 27.97 -14.92 -26.09
C VAL A 590 26.92 -15.92 -25.66
N ASP A 591 27.32 -17.20 -25.66
CA ASP A 591 26.46 -18.29 -25.20
C ASP A 591 26.58 -18.46 -23.69
N TYR A 592 25.44 -18.66 -23.05
CA TYR A 592 25.34 -18.96 -21.62
C TYR A 592 24.73 -20.36 -21.48
N PRO A 593 25.52 -21.42 -21.21
CA PRO A 593 25.05 -22.80 -21.15
C PRO A 593 23.89 -23.00 -20.19
N GLY A 594 22.81 -23.63 -20.71
CA GLY A 594 21.57 -23.86 -19.97
C GLY A 594 20.53 -22.76 -20.05
N HIS A 595 20.87 -21.60 -20.65
CA HIS A 595 19.94 -20.46 -20.76
C HIS A 595 19.54 -20.15 -22.20
N GLU A 596 20.12 -20.83 -23.18
CA GLU A 596 19.96 -20.57 -24.61
C GLU A 596 18.53 -20.73 -25.11
N LYS A 597 17.71 -21.49 -24.39
CA LYS A 597 16.29 -21.63 -24.73
C LYS A 597 15.54 -20.30 -24.65
N TYR A 598 15.90 -19.47 -23.68
CA TYR A 598 15.13 -18.27 -23.34
C TYR A 598 15.81 -16.97 -23.75
N ILE A 599 17.16 -16.94 -23.78
CA ILE A 599 17.93 -15.72 -24.02
C ILE A 599 18.96 -15.86 -25.13
N ALA A 600 19.21 -14.74 -25.80
CA ALA A 600 20.41 -14.50 -26.59
C ALA A 600 21.12 -13.28 -26.01
N VAL A 601 22.44 -13.33 -25.85
CA VAL A 601 23.19 -12.34 -25.10
C VAL A 601 24.24 -11.68 -25.95
N LEU A 602 24.24 -10.33 -25.98
CA LEU A 602 25.28 -9.49 -26.50
C LEU A 602 26.16 -8.94 -25.39
N GLU A 603 27.47 -9.03 -25.50
CA GLU A 603 28.44 -8.39 -24.62
C GLU A 603 29.37 -7.47 -25.39
N ARG A 604 29.88 -6.47 -24.68
CA ARG A 604 30.88 -5.58 -25.24
C ARG A 604 32.20 -6.33 -25.54
N GLU A 605 32.80 -6.08 -26.72
CA GLU A 605 34.09 -6.65 -27.08
C GLU A 605 35.21 -6.15 -26.18
N ASP A 606 35.19 -4.86 -25.82
CA ASP A 606 36.21 -4.18 -25.01
C ASP A 606 36.04 -4.40 -23.47
N GLY A 607 35.14 -5.28 -23.04
CA GLY A 607 34.83 -5.53 -21.63
C GLY A 607 33.93 -4.45 -21.01
N LEU A 608 33.84 -4.40 -19.67
CA LEU A 608 32.93 -3.53 -18.97
C LEU A 608 33.27 -2.03 -19.17
N ILE A 609 32.26 -1.23 -19.54
CA ILE A 609 32.36 0.22 -19.69
C ILE A 609 31.72 1.00 -18.53
N SER A 610 30.75 0.40 -17.86
CA SER A 610 29.96 1.04 -16.78
C SER A 610 30.83 1.52 -15.62
N THR A 611 32.02 0.96 -15.43
CA THR A 611 32.95 1.30 -14.34
C THR A 611 34.21 2.10 -14.80
N ARG A 612 34.38 2.39 -16.10
CA ARG A 612 35.63 2.91 -16.61
C ARG A 612 35.88 4.40 -16.32
N ASN A 613 34.85 5.24 -16.39
CA ASN A 613 34.99 6.70 -16.24
C ASN A 613 33.75 7.29 -15.56
N GLY A 614 33.41 6.77 -14.43
CA GLY A 614 32.18 7.13 -13.74
C GLY A 614 30.96 6.93 -14.64
N ARG A 615 30.06 7.91 -14.67
CA ARG A 615 28.86 7.89 -15.51
C ARG A 615 28.98 8.79 -16.75
N ILE A 616 30.17 9.10 -17.20
CA ILE A 616 30.35 9.81 -18.46
C ILE A 616 30.06 8.85 -19.60
N SER A 617 29.11 9.19 -20.48
CA SER A 617 28.68 8.34 -21.60
C SER A 617 29.11 8.90 -23.00
N ALA A 618 29.25 10.24 -23.12
CA ALA A 618 29.78 10.84 -24.32
C ALA A 618 30.51 12.14 -23.98
N VAL A 619 31.54 12.46 -24.77
CA VAL A 619 32.29 13.70 -24.68
C VAL A 619 32.52 14.24 -26.12
N GLU A 620 32.19 15.51 -26.35
CA GLU A 620 32.29 16.18 -27.63
C GLU A 620 33.18 17.42 -27.47
N ASN A 621 34.20 17.58 -28.29
CA ASN A 621 35.13 18.73 -28.31
C ASN A 621 35.67 19.13 -26.92
N ALA A 622 35.83 18.17 -26.02
CA ALA A 622 36.35 18.35 -24.67
C ALA A 622 37.09 17.10 -24.21
N THR A 623 37.84 17.22 -23.12
CA THR A 623 38.28 16.08 -22.31
C THR A 623 37.50 16.05 -21.02
N ALA A 624 37.14 14.85 -20.53
CA ALA A 624 36.42 14.68 -19.30
C ALA A 624 36.87 13.42 -18.56
N VAL A 625 37.24 13.57 -17.29
CA VAL A 625 37.71 12.46 -16.44
C VAL A 625 36.95 12.50 -15.13
N SER A 626 36.27 11.42 -14.79
CA SER A 626 35.56 11.28 -13.52
C SER A 626 36.56 11.25 -12.36
N THR A 627 36.33 12.10 -11.36
CA THR A 627 37.13 12.16 -10.13
C THR A 627 36.41 11.58 -8.93
N SER A 628 35.07 11.64 -8.91
CA SER A 628 34.24 11.05 -7.87
C SER A 628 32.85 10.77 -8.43
N GLU A 629 32.29 9.65 -8.03
CA GLU A 629 30.94 9.22 -8.43
C GLU A 629 30.17 8.70 -7.23
N SER A 630 28.93 9.12 -7.08
CA SER A 630 27.97 8.59 -6.13
C SER A 630 26.57 8.54 -6.76
N ASP A 631 25.59 7.99 -6.06
CA ASP A 631 24.22 7.94 -6.55
C ASP A 631 23.64 9.32 -6.89
N THR A 632 24.02 10.34 -6.14
CA THR A 632 23.47 11.70 -6.29
C THR A 632 24.47 12.73 -6.81
N THR A 633 25.76 12.39 -6.94
CA THR A 633 26.79 13.36 -7.31
C THR A 633 27.78 12.74 -8.30
N SER A 634 28.11 13.49 -9.35
CA SER A 634 29.23 13.19 -10.24
C SER A 634 30.19 14.39 -10.25
N LYS A 635 31.48 14.16 -9.99
CA LYS A 635 32.54 15.17 -10.14
C LYS A 635 33.47 14.78 -11.26
N VAL A 636 33.76 15.73 -12.14
CA VAL A 636 34.47 15.50 -13.39
C VAL A 636 35.46 16.63 -13.63
N ARG A 637 36.73 16.33 -13.98
CA ARG A 637 37.67 17.30 -14.53
C ARG A 637 37.44 17.45 -16.01
N VAL A 638 37.24 18.67 -16.48
CA VAL A 638 36.96 18.96 -17.90
C VAL A 638 37.86 20.02 -18.45
N SER A 639 38.28 19.84 -19.71
CA SER A 639 38.97 20.88 -20.50
C SER A 639 38.39 20.97 -21.90
N SER A 640 38.27 22.19 -22.43
CA SER A 640 37.79 22.45 -23.79
C SER A 640 38.31 23.80 -24.29
N ASP A 641 39.02 23.79 -25.40
CA ASP A 641 39.59 25.01 -26.02
C ASP A 641 38.49 25.84 -26.72
N ASN A 642 37.61 25.16 -27.46
CA ASN A 642 36.65 25.79 -28.36
C ASN A 642 35.18 25.68 -27.86
N GLY A 643 34.99 25.18 -26.67
CA GLY A 643 33.67 24.78 -26.18
C GLY A 643 33.31 23.35 -26.55
N GLY A 644 32.70 22.62 -25.62
CA GLY A 644 32.38 21.19 -25.78
C GLY A 644 31.16 20.77 -25.01
N ARG A 645 30.95 19.48 -24.93
CA ARG A 645 29.81 18.89 -24.20
C ARG A 645 30.21 17.60 -23.50
N VAL A 646 29.71 17.40 -22.30
CA VAL A 646 29.77 16.13 -21.56
C VAL A 646 28.36 15.61 -21.36
N VAL A 647 28.11 14.34 -21.71
CA VAL A 647 26.84 13.63 -21.50
C VAL A 647 27.04 12.56 -20.43
N PHE A 648 26.04 12.45 -19.54
CA PHE A 648 26.06 11.51 -18.42
C PHE A 648 25.06 10.40 -18.63
N ALA A 649 25.41 9.18 -18.27
CA ALA A 649 24.51 8.04 -18.13
C ALA A 649 23.60 8.22 -16.87
N ARG A 650 22.87 9.32 -16.86
CA ARG A 650 21.92 9.72 -15.83
C ARG A 650 20.67 10.31 -16.47
N LEU A 651 19.48 9.95 -15.96
CA LEU A 651 18.23 10.54 -16.45
C LEU A 651 18.05 11.97 -15.95
N GLY A 652 17.49 12.81 -16.80
CA GLY A 652 17.22 14.23 -16.55
C GLY A 652 16.07 14.47 -15.55
N TRP A 653 16.14 13.88 -14.37
CA TRP A 653 15.18 14.13 -13.32
C TRP A 653 15.22 15.59 -12.85
N PRO A 654 14.09 16.21 -12.51
CA PRO A 654 14.10 17.48 -11.77
C PRO A 654 14.89 17.36 -10.47
N GLY A 655 15.61 18.40 -10.09
CA GLY A 655 16.43 18.43 -8.88
C GLY A 655 17.94 18.45 -9.10
N TYR A 656 18.41 18.31 -10.36
CA TYR A 656 19.82 18.49 -10.68
C TYR A 656 20.25 19.95 -10.56
N ARG A 657 21.47 20.13 -10.05
CA ARG A 657 22.26 21.35 -10.12
C ARG A 657 23.62 21.02 -10.70
N VAL A 658 24.11 21.91 -11.52
CA VAL A 658 25.44 21.77 -12.18
C VAL A 658 26.25 23.00 -11.88
N SER A 659 27.51 22.82 -11.46
CA SER A 659 28.46 23.92 -11.29
C SER A 659 29.78 23.60 -12.00
N LEU A 660 30.40 24.63 -12.52
CA LEU A 660 31.75 24.59 -13.06
C LEU A 660 32.63 25.55 -12.22
N ASP A 661 33.66 25.01 -11.57
CA ASP A 661 34.51 25.73 -10.61
C ASP A 661 33.66 26.49 -9.56
N GLY A 662 32.60 25.84 -9.06
CA GLY A 662 31.69 26.37 -8.05
C GLY A 662 30.67 27.39 -8.56
N LYS A 663 30.63 27.73 -9.84
CA LYS A 663 29.64 28.61 -10.46
C LYS A 663 28.53 27.79 -11.09
N ASP A 664 27.27 28.08 -10.75
CA ASP A 664 26.12 27.40 -11.35
C ASP A 664 26.07 27.64 -12.86
N ILE A 665 25.91 26.55 -13.62
CA ILE A 665 25.71 26.57 -15.06
C ILE A 665 24.48 25.76 -15.44
N PRO A 666 23.80 26.06 -16.56
CA PRO A 666 22.66 25.30 -17.00
C PRO A 666 23.06 23.92 -17.54
N PHE A 667 22.20 22.92 -17.38
CA PHE A 667 22.33 21.65 -18.10
C PHE A 667 21.21 21.50 -19.14
N LYS A 668 21.41 20.62 -20.08
CA LYS A 668 20.46 20.23 -21.12
C LYS A 668 20.09 18.75 -20.98
N VAL A 669 19.14 18.33 -21.78
CA VAL A 669 18.73 16.91 -21.84
C VAL A 669 18.86 16.47 -23.31
N VAL A 670 19.71 15.48 -23.55
CA VAL A 670 19.87 14.82 -24.85
C VAL A 670 18.92 13.65 -24.95
N ALA A 671 18.37 13.38 -26.13
CA ALA A 671 17.35 12.34 -26.39
C ALA A 671 16.16 12.42 -25.43
N LYS A 672 15.80 13.61 -24.93
CA LYS A 672 14.77 13.85 -23.91
C LYS A 672 14.99 13.10 -22.58
N SER A 673 16.12 12.43 -22.41
CA SER A 673 16.36 11.52 -21.27
C SER A 673 17.68 11.76 -20.56
N PHE A 674 18.79 11.97 -21.26
CA PHE A 674 20.13 11.99 -20.65
C PHE A 674 20.60 13.40 -20.29
N VAL A 675 21.20 13.54 -19.10
CA VAL A 675 21.81 14.81 -18.68
C VAL A 675 23.02 15.15 -19.52
N ALA A 676 23.06 16.37 -20.06
CA ALA A 676 24.19 16.91 -20.85
C ALA A 676 24.56 18.30 -20.35
N VAL A 677 25.85 18.58 -20.33
CA VAL A 677 26.40 19.87 -19.88
C VAL A 677 27.32 20.43 -20.97
N ASP A 678 27.02 21.64 -21.43
CA ASP A 678 27.89 22.36 -22.35
C ASP A 678 29.05 22.98 -21.55
N ILE A 679 30.27 22.72 -22.01
CA ILE A 679 31.51 23.23 -21.42
C ILE A 679 31.95 24.49 -22.17
N PRO A 680 32.16 25.63 -21.48
CA PRO A 680 32.59 26.87 -22.12
C PRO A 680 33.96 26.75 -22.81
N ALA A 681 34.17 27.50 -23.87
CA ALA A 681 35.48 27.63 -24.49
C ALA A 681 36.52 28.20 -23.50
N GLY A 682 37.76 27.70 -23.59
CA GLY A 682 38.86 28.09 -22.72
C GLY A 682 38.81 27.47 -21.31
N SER A 683 37.96 26.50 -21.06
CA SER A 683 37.95 25.73 -19.80
C SER A 683 39.22 24.86 -19.75
N THR A 684 40.02 24.99 -18.69
CA THR A 684 41.28 24.23 -18.51
C THR A 684 41.23 23.58 -17.12
N ASP A 685 41.24 22.24 -17.08
CA ASP A 685 41.19 21.42 -15.84
C ASP A 685 40.13 21.88 -14.84
N ALA A 686 39.00 22.36 -15.36
CA ALA A 686 37.90 22.88 -14.54
C ALA A 686 37.12 21.75 -13.83
N GLU A 687 36.66 21.99 -12.60
CA GLU A 687 35.86 21.05 -11.86
C GLU A 687 34.37 21.21 -12.22
N LEU A 688 33.82 20.22 -12.94
CA LEU A 688 32.39 20.10 -13.20
C LEU A 688 31.77 19.23 -12.13
N GLU A 689 30.82 19.78 -11.37
CA GLU A 689 30.03 19.03 -10.36
C GLU A 689 28.56 18.99 -10.75
N LEU A 690 28.04 17.78 -10.87
CA LEU A 690 26.61 17.48 -11.06
C LEU A 690 26.05 16.91 -9.77
N THR A 691 25.11 17.58 -9.14
CA THR A 691 24.47 17.14 -7.87
C THR A 691 22.97 17.05 -8.03
N TRP A 692 22.37 15.95 -7.59
CA TRP A 692 20.92 15.78 -7.56
C TRP A 692 20.39 15.78 -6.12
N ARG A 693 19.23 16.43 -5.93
CA ARG A 693 18.48 16.37 -4.67
C ARG A 693 16.99 16.24 -4.97
N PRO A 694 16.21 15.46 -4.17
CA PRO A 694 14.78 15.37 -4.37
C PRO A 694 14.15 16.77 -4.39
N PRO A 695 13.37 17.10 -5.43
CA PRO A 695 12.72 18.39 -5.50
C PRO A 695 11.75 18.58 -4.33
N GLY A 696 11.77 19.79 -3.74
CA GLY A 696 10.91 20.10 -2.60
C GLY A 696 11.42 19.63 -1.23
N TRP A 697 12.55 18.92 -1.10
CA TRP A 697 13.02 18.39 0.20
C TRP A 697 13.25 19.46 1.26
N LYS A 698 13.74 20.64 0.90
CA LYS A 698 13.87 21.75 1.87
C LYS A 698 12.52 22.21 2.41
N ILE A 699 11.51 22.30 1.52
CA ILE A 699 10.14 22.64 1.89
C ILE A 699 9.55 21.53 2.74
N GLY A 700 9.75 20.26 2.35
CA GLY A 700 9.32 19.09 3.10
C GLY A 700 9.92 19.03 4.50
N GLY A 701 11.23 19.27 4.64
CA GLY A 701 11.89 19.35 5.95
C GLY A 701 11.34 20.46 6.83
N ALA A 702 11.10 21.65 6.26
CA ALA A 702 10.43 22.75 6.98
C ALA A 702 9.00 22.37 7.40
N ALA A 703 8.25 21.68 6.55
CA ALA A 703 6.90 21.22 6.84
C ALA A 703 6.87 20.19 7.98
N ILE A 704 7.81 19.24 8.00
CA ILE A 704 7.99 18.29 9.11
C ILE A 704 8.32 19.06 10.40
N ALA A 705 9.28 19.97 10.37
CA ALA A 705 9.67 20.76 11.56
C ALA A 705 8.49 21.56 12.11
N LEU A 706 7.74 22.25 11.26
CA LEU A 706 6.53 22.98 11.65
C LEU A 706 5.45 22.05 12.22
N GLY A 707 5.25 20.88 11.59
CA GLY A 707 4.33 19.85 12.08
C GLY A 707 4.67 19.40 13.50
N LEU A 708 5.95 19.12 13.75
CA LEU A 708 6.44 18.67 15.07
C LEU A 708 6.39 19.80 16.13
N LEU A 709 6.75 21.03 15.77
CA LEU A 709 6.62 22.19 16.67
C LEU A 709 5.16 22.45 17.04
N GLY A 710 4.27 22.39 16.05
CA GLY A 710 2.83 22.51 16.30
C GLY A 710 2.30 21.38 17.20
N LEU A 711 2.74 20.14 16.98
CA LEU A 711 2.39 19.02 17.84
C LEU A 711 2.87 19.24 19.28
N ALA A 712 4.12 19.67 19.46
CA ALA A 712 4.67 19.97 20.78
C ALA A 712 3.86 21.06 21.50
N PHE A 713 3.44 22.10 20.78
CA PHE A 713 2.56 23.16 21.32
C PHE A 713 1.20 22.59 21.76
N PHE A 714 0.52 21.78 20.92
CA PHE A 714 -0.76 21.19 21.30
C PHE A 714 -0.63 20.17 22.43
N GLN A 715 0.49 19.44 22.49
CA GLN A 715 0.78 18.54 23.59
C GLN A 715 1.01 19.31 24.91
N TRP A 716 1.72 20.43 24.85
CA TRP A 716 1.91 21.30 26.00
C TRP A 716 0.58 21.86 26.52
N LEU A 717 -0.29 22.34 25.62
CA LEU A 717 -1.64 22.80 25.98
C LEU A 717 -2.47 21.69 26.64
N TYR A 718 -2.36 20.46 26.11
CA TYR A 718 -3.07 19.31 26.63
C TYR A 718 -2.61 18.93 28.05
N VAL A 719 -1.31 18.94 28.31
CA VAL A 719 -0.75 18.64 29.64
C VAL A 719 -1.13 19.76 30.64
N ARG A 720 -0.97 21.02 30.24
CA ARG A 720 -1.28 22.17 31.10
C ARG A 720 -2.76 22.27 31.48
N GLY A 721 -3.65 21.86 30.56
CA GLY A 721 -5.09 21.79 30.86
C GLY A 721 -5.50 20.60 31.73
N ARG A 722 -4.55 19.73 32.12
CA ARG A 722 -4.72 18.58 33.03
C ARG A 722 -3.95 18.73 34.36
N GLU A 723 -3.27 19.86 34.60
CA GLU A 723 -2.71 20.10 35.92
C GLU A 723 -3.83 19.98 36.96
N PRO A 724 -3.65 19.20 38.03
CA PRO A 724 -4.74 18.85 38.93
C PRO A 724 -5.34 20.11 39.53
N GLU A 725 -6.63 20.12 39.76
CA GLU A 725 -7.21 20.80 40.90
C GLU A 725 -6.49 20.29 42.18
N GLN A 726 -5.25 20.69 42.36
CA GLN A 726 -4.59 20.60 43.64
C GLN A 726 -5.23 21.70 44.48
N ASP A 727 -5.72 21.28 45.65
CA ASP A 727 -6.30 22.09 46.72
C ASP A 727 -7.80 22.44 46.59
N ALA A 728 -8.65 21.42 46.53
CA ALA A 728 -9.79 21.49 47.41
C ALA A 728 -9.27 21.30 48.85
N PRO A 729 -9.48 22.25 49.79
CA PRO A 729 -9.07 22.06 51.18
C PRO A 729 -9.66 20.73 51.67
N ALA A 730 -8.85 19.92 52.35
CA ALA A 730 -9.31 18.71 53.00
C ALA A 730 -10.55 19.08 53.83
N GLU A 731 -11.71 18.49 53.43
CA GLU A 731 -12.87 18.50 54.30
C GLU A 731 -12.40 17.98 55.66
N GLU A 732 -12.47 18.84 56.67
CA GLU A 732 -12.24 18.48 58.05
C GLU A 732 -13.04 17.22 58.38
N SER A 733 -12.31 16.19 58.76
CA SER A 733 -12.91 14.95 59.27
C SER A 733 -13.81 15.30 60.43
N ILE A 734 -15.11 15.21 60.26
CA ILE A 734 -16.08 15.21 61.32
C ILE A 734 -15.70 14.03 62.26
N PRO A 735 -15.50 14.26 63.56
CA PRO A 735 -15.15 13.19 64.50
C PRO A 735 -16.30 12.17 64.56
N ASP A 736 -15.93 10.88 64.46
CA ASP A 736 -16.80 9.75 64.78
C ASP A 736 -17.42 9.91 66.21
N GLY A 737 -18.64 10.38 66.27
CA GLY A 737 -19.51 10.26 67.42
C GLY A 737 -20.74 9.49 66.94
N ASP A 738 -20.82 8.24 67.40
CA ASP A 738 -22.03 7.43 67.64
C ASP A 738 -21.83 5.97 67.19
N ALA A 739 -20.95 5.29 67.93
CA ALA A 739 -20.93 3.84 68.04
C ALA A 739 -21.93 3.37 69.13
N GLU A 740 -23.18 3.79 69.09
CA GLU A 740 -24.17 3.36 70.07
C GLU A 740 -25.60 3.18 69.53
N LEU A 741 -25.77 2.69 68.31
CA LEU A 741 -27.10 2.37 67.78
C LEU A 741 -27.17 1.10 66.92
N ALA A 742 -26.26 0.15 67.08
CA ALA A 742 -26.26 -1.11 66.36
C ALA A 742 -26.65 -2.34 67.18
N ASP A 743 -27.18 -2.16 68.39
CA ASP A 743 -27.55 -3.28 69.28
C ASP A 743 -29.05 -3.36 69.68
N ALA A 744 -29.90 -2.73 68.93
CA ALA A 744 -31.35 -2.75 69.22
C ALA A 744 -32.22 -3.12 68.02
N LEU A 745 -31.82 -4.04 67.13
CA LEU A 745 -32.75 -4.78 66.22
C LEU A 745 -32.11 -6.11 65.84
N ARG A 746 -32.20 -7.08 66.77
CA ARG A 746 -32.23 -8.50 66.43
C ARG A 746 -33.62 -8.88 66.01
#